data_5baa6a67c689575384c0b7e0663197cb
#
_entry.id   5baa6a67c689575384c0b7e0663197cb
#
_cell.length_a   1.000
_cell.length_b   1.000
_cell.length_c   1.000
_cell.angle_alpha   90.00
_cell.angle_beta   90.00
_cell.angle_gamma   90.00
#
_symmetry.space_group_name_H-M   'P 1'
#
loop_
_entity.id
_entity.type
_entity.pdbx_description
1 polymer ?
#
loop_
_entity_poly.entity_id
_entity_poly.type
_entity_poly.pdbx_seq_one_letter_code
_entity_poly.pdbx_strand_id
1 'polypeptide(L)'
;MTDRELPQALETAVQAGRLGVDAVLVQDWGLFGLLRRTLPDLPLHASTQMSLFTSGGAREIAADGCERVVIARECSAEDTRTICENCPVEVEVFAHGALCMCYSGQCGMSALIGGRSGNRGRCAQPCRLPYGLNAPAGKAYPLSLKDSSLAGHLGEMAEMGVDCLKLEGRMKRPEYVAVVTGIYARLLEEGRGPTPAEEAELEQAFSRSGFTDAYWKGTHGRAMLGTRSPDTPEPKALFDAARAAYEKDTARTVPVRFTCRIAADVPSVLTAEDPDGHTVTVTGAVPEAARTRALTAESVEERLMKTGGTAYRCSEVTVTVDDGLSLSAGAINALRRDALSALSEARTAPPVRRELPVPPLPEDTCRADAPQFTLSLHRAEQLSDGLLACSPARISLPLDVLAHETALPQREGLIWCAELPRVWRDRDEDLLRRWLDHAASLGVTAALAGNLGHLPLLRGTGLTVLGDYGLNVFNGRSLAYLKDKGLASACVSFELRFAQIRDMPKVLPAEAIVYGRLPLMITENCLVQNAAGCRRDREGPAVPADGPCRSQQLLRDRTGAAFPLLPAFGHRTEIQNSRPLWLADRPDFRRLGLAFARLRFTTESAAECAEIFRAYLEGRPAAGDFTRGLYERGVE
;
A
#
# COMPACT_ATOMS: atom_id res chain seq x y z
N MET A 1 12.51 3.05 -1.54
CA MET A 1 13.85 2.95 -0.88
C MET A 1 14.90 3.52 -1.82
N THR A 2 15.97 4.13 -1.30
CA THR A 2 17.11 4.57 -2.12
C THR A 2 18.03 3.39 -2.47
N ASP A 3 18.88 3.55 -3.48
CA ASP A 3 19.86 2.51 -3.85
C ASP A 3 20.78 2.09 -2.69
N ARG A 4 21.05 3.02 -1.75
CA ARG A 4 21.86 2.74 -0.56
C ARG A 4 21.15 1.91 0.51
N GLU A 5 19.83 1.93 0.54
CA GLU A 5 19.00 1.18 1.51
C GLU A 5 18.65 -0.22 1.03
N LEU A 6 18.63 -0.44 -0.29
CA LEU A 6 18.24 -1.74 -0.87
C LEU A 6 19.05 -2.93 -0.36
N PRO A 7 20.40 -2.87 -0.21
CA PRO A 7 21.18 -4.01 0.29
C PRO A 7 20.74 -4.43 1.69
N GLN A 8 20.54 -3.48 2.61
CA GLN A 8 20.07 -3.76 3.97
C GLN A 8 18.64 -4.32 3.99
N ALA A 9 17.76 -3.80 3.12
CA ALA A 9 16.40 -4.31 3.00
C ALA A 9 16.38 -5.74 2.48
N LEU A 10 17.23 -6.07 1.49
CA LEU A 10 17.40 -7.43 1.00
C LEU A 10 17.90 -8.36 2.10
N GLU A 11 18.94 -7.98 2.83
CA GLU A 11 19.47 -8.78 3.94
C GLU A 11 18.42 -9.04 5.01
N THR A 12 17.63 -8.01 5.37
CA THR A 12 16.50 -8.16 6.30
C THR A 12 15.47 -9.16 5.80
N ALA A 13 15.14 -9.14 4.50
CA ALA A 13 14.21 -10.09 3.91
C ALA A 13 14.78 -11.52 3.86
N VAL A 14 16.08 -11.69 3.59
CA VAL A 14 16.77 -12.98 3.65
C VAL A 14 16.70 -13.55 5.06
N GLN A 15 17.04 -12.76 6.08
CA GLN A 15 16.97 -13.19 7.48
C GLN A 15 15.54 -13.53 7.89
N ALA A 16 14.55 -12.71 7.51
CA ALA A 16 13.14 -12.99 7.76
C ALA A 16 12.70 -14.31 7.10
N GLY A 17 13.13 -14.55 5.85
CA GLY A 17 12.87 -15.81 5.15
C GLY A 17 13.46 -17.03 5.84
N ARG A 18 14.70 -16.93 6.35
CA ARG A 18 15.36 -17.98 7.14
C ARG A 18 14.69 -18.24 8.49
N LEU A 19 14.10 -17.20 9.09
CA LEU A 19 13.34 -17.30 10.33
C LEU A 19 11.91 -17.85 10.12
N GLY A 20 11.51 -18.10 8.88
CA GLY A 20 10.23 -18.73 8.57
C GLY A 20 9.04 -17.81 8.50
N VAL A 21 9.21 -16.49 8.21
CA VAL A 21 8.05 -15.64 7.94
C VAL A 21 7.24 -16.17 6.75
N ASP A 22 5.91 -16.09 6.83
CA ASP A 22 5.03 -16.60 5.77
C ASP A 22 5.18 -15.79 4.49
N ALA A 23 5.26 -14.46 4.59
CA ALA A 23 5.38 -13.57 3.44
C ALA A 23 6.06 -12.25 3.81
N VAL A 24 6.46 -11.49 2.77
CA VAL A 24 6.97 -10.12 2.91
C VAL A 24 6.10 -9.14 2.12
N LEU A 25 5.60 -8.11 2.80
CA LEU A 25 4.81 -7.04 2.20
C LEU A 25 5.76 -5.98 1.60
N VAL A 26 5.66 -5.73 0.30
CA VAL A 26 6.58 -4.86 -0.47
C VAL A 26 5.82 -3.71 -1.12
N GLN A 27 6.45 -2.52 -1.12
CA GLN A 27 5.96 -1.32 -1.81
C GLN A 27 6.87 -0.89 -2.96
N ASP A 28 8.18 -1.06 -2.81
CA ASP A 28 9.20 -0.58 -3.75
C ASP A 28 9.38 -1.56 -4.91
N TRP A 29 9.24 -1.08 -6.17
CA TRP A 29 9.34 -1.90 -7.37
C TRP A 29 10.71 -2.55 -7.53
N GLY A 30 11.77 -1.82 -7.18
CA GLY A 30 13.16 -2.32 -7.25
C GLY A 30 13.42 -3.42 -6.24
N LEU A 31 12.92 -3.27 -5.01
CA LEU A 31 13.00 -4.31 -3.98
C LEU A 31 12.15 -5.51 -4.38
N PHE A 32 10.92 -5.31 -4.89
CA PHE A 32 10.06 -6.40 -5.36
C PHE A 32 10.76 -7.26 -6.41
N GLY A 33 11.26 -6.63 -7.48
CA GLY A 33 11.99 -7.35 -8.54
C GLY A 33 13.29 -8.00 -8.05
N LEU A 34 13.97 -7.39 -7.07
CA LEU A 34 15.17 -7.96 -6.46
C LEU A 34 14.84 -9.22 -5.65
N LEU A 35 13.82 -9.16 -4.80
CA LEU A 35 13.39 -10.30 -3.97
C LEU A 35 12.92 -11.48 -4.82
N ARG A 36 12.13 -11.25 -5.88
CA ARG A 36 11.71 -12.33 -6.80
C ARG A 36 12.88 -13.08 -7.44
N ARG A 37 13.99 -12.36 -7.72
CA ARG A 37 15.19 -12.95 -8.33
C ARG A 37 16.12 -13.62 -7.32
N THR A 38 16.12 -13.19 -6.05
CA THR A 38 17.04 -13.70 -5.02
C THR A 38 16.38 -14.70 -4.08
N LEU A 39 15.10 -14.56 -3.80
CA LEU A 39 14.31 -15.40 -2.89
C LEU A 39 13.04 -15.89 -3.60
N PRO A 40 13.16 -16.78 -4.62
CA PRO A 40 12.03 -17.15 -5.47
C PRO A 40 10.90 -17.87 -4.72
N ASP A 41 11.22 -18.51 -3.60
CA ASP A 41 10.25 -19.28 -2.80
C ASP A 41 9.67 -18.47 -1.61
N LEU A 42 10.08 -17.21 -1.42
CA LEU A 42 9.50 -16.32 -0.42
C LEU A 42 8.24 -15.66 -0.99
N PRO A 43 7.05 -15.88 -0.41
CA PRO A 43 5.83 -15.21 -0.83
C PRO A 43 5.96 -13.68 -0.71
N LEU A 44 5.58 -12.95 -1.78
CA LEU A 44 5.58 -11.50 -1.79
C LEU A 44 4.15 -10.97 -1.91
N HIS A 45 3.80 -10.05 -1.02
CA HIS A 45 2.52 -9.36 -1.02
C HIS A 45 2.71 -7.90 -1.46
N ALA A 46 1.87 -7.43 -2.39
CA ALA A 46 1.89 -6.06 -2.84
C ALA A 46 1.21 -5.14 -1.82
N SER A 47 1.93 -4.13 -1.33
CA SER A 47 1.39 -3.15 -0.39
C SER A 47 0.32 -2.27 -1.04
N THR A 48 -0.68 -1.83 -0.27
CA THR A 48 -1.64 -0.80 -0.69
C THR A 48 -0.95 0.50 -1.17
N GLN A 49 0.29 0.76 -0.74
CA GLN A 49 1.08 1.90 -1.20
C GLN A 49 1.60 1.76 -2.64
N MET A 50 1.45 0.61 -3.27
CA MET A 50 1.65 0.42 -4.71
C MET A 50 0.48 0.98 -5.54
N SER A 51 -0.57 1.50 -4.88
CA SER A 51 -1.74 2.12 -5.52
C SER A 51 -2.47 1.17 -6.49
N LEU A 52 -2.74 -0.05 -6.04
CA LEU A 52 -3.48 -1.05 -6.81
C LEU A 52 -4.99 -0.88 -6.53
N PHE A 53 -5.74 -0.51 -7.55
CA PHE A 53 -7.18 -0.22 -7.46
C PHE A 53 -7.96 -0.61 -8.71
N THR A 54 -7.35 -1.39 -9.60
CA THR A 54 -7.97 -1.97 -10.80
C THR A 54 -7.55 -3.41 -10.95
N SER A 55 -8.39 -4.23 -11.57
CA SER A 55 -8.09 -5.63 -11.90
C SER A 55 -6.87 -5.75 -12.81
N GLY A 56 -6.70 -4.80 -13.75
CA GLY A 56 -5.54 -4.74 -14.62
C GLY A 56 -4.24 -4.57 -13.85
N GLY A 57 -4.20 -3.67 -12.84
CA GLY A 57 -3.03 -3.47 -12.00
C GLY A 57 -2.70 -4.69 -11.12
N ALA A 58 -3.73 -5.35 -10.59
CA ALA A 58 -3.58 -6.58 -9.81
C ALA A 58 -3.01 -7.72 -10.66
N ARG A 59 -3.50 -7.91 -11.90
CA ARG A 59 -2.95 -8.90 -12.84
C ARG A 59 -1.49 -8.63 -13.23
N GLU A 60 -1.13 -7.35 -13.41
CA GLU A 60 0.26 -6.99 -13.76
C GLU A 60 1.27 -7.41 -12.70
N ILE A 61 0.97 -7.15 -11.43
CA ILE A 61 1.89 -7.53 -10.34
C ILE A 61 1.83 -9.03 -10.03
N ALA A 62 0.66 -9.66 -10.23
CA ALA A 62 0.51 -11.11 -10.13
C ALA A 62 1.36 -11.86 -11.16
N ALA A 63 1.42 -11.35 -12.41
CA ALA A 63 2.27 -11.91 -13.47
C ALA A 63 3.76 -11.86 -13.12
N ASP A 64 4.18 -10.96 -12.23
CA ASP A 64 5.56 -10.89 -11.71
C ASP A 64 5.79 -11.80 -10.50
N GLY A 65 4.80 -12.60 -10.10
CA GLY A 65 4.89 -13.56 -8.99
C GLY A 65 4.53 -12.96 -7.63
N CYS A 66 3.74 -11.90 -7.57
CA CYS A 66 3.05 -11.49 -6.36
C CYS A 66 1.99 -12.54 -6.00
N GLU A 67 1.84 -12.88 -4.71
CA GLU A 67 0.88 -13.90 -4.26
C GLU A 67 -0.37 -13.29 -3.60
N ARG A 68 -0.28 -12.05 -3.11
CA ARG A 68 -1.42 -11.30 -2.55
C ARG A 68 -1.32 -9.82 -2.87
N VAL A 69 -2.44 -9.20 -3.21
CA VAL A 69 -2.53 -7.75 -3.41
C VAL A 69 -3.36 -7.11 -2.30
N VAL A 70 -2.81 -6.08 -1.65
CA VAL A 70 -3.58 -5.22 -0.73
C VAL A 70 -4.14 -4.07 -1.53
N ILE A 71 -5.41 -4.12 -1.87
CA ILE A 71 -6.05 -3.08 -2.70
C ILE A 71 -6.20 -1.76 -1.94
N ALA A 72 -6.43 -0.67 -2.69
CA ALA A 72 -6.62 0.64 -2.11
C ALA A 72 -7.89 0.68 -1.24
N ARG A 73 -7.83 1.38 -0.09
CA ARG A 73 -8.94 1.54 0.86
C ARG A 73 -10.15 2.25 0.27
N GLU A 74 -9.92 2.98 -0.80
CA GLU A 74 -10.89 3.80 -1.51
C GLU A 74 -11.70 3.01 -2.56
N CYS A 75 -11.41 1.71 -2.73
CA CYS A 75 -12.21 0.82 -3.56
C CYS A 75 -13.60 0.58 -2.93
N SER A 76 -14.64 0.68 -3.76
CA SER A 76 -16.01 0.31 -3.39
C SER A 76 -16.19 -1.22 -3.38
N ALA A 77 -17.34 -1.68 -2.89
CA ALA A 77 -17.72 -3.09 -2.98
C ALA A 77 -17.73 -3.58 -4.44
N GLU A 78 -18.25 -2.75 -5.37
CA GLU A 78 -18.25 -3.04 -6.80
C GLU A 78 -16.84 -3.15 -7.39
N ASP A 79 -15.97 -2.17 -7.08
CA ASP A 79 -14.57 -2.21 -7.51
C ASP A 79 -13.84 -3.45 -6.95
N THR A 80 -14.07 -3.76 -5.66
CA THR A 80 -13.49 -4.93 -4.99
C THR A 80 -13.95 -6.23 -5.63
N ARG A 81 -15.24 -6.37 -5.89
CA ARG A 81 -15.81 -7.55 -6.60
C ARG A 81 -15.14 -7.73 -7.96
N THR A 82 -15.07 -6.66 -8.76
CA THR A 82 -14.43 -6.70 -10.08
C THR A 82 -12.97 -7.14 -9.98
N ILE A 83 -12.25 -6.67 -8.97
CA ILE A 83 -10.85 -7.09 -8.75
C ILE A 83 -10.79 -8.56 -8.35
N CYS A 84 -11.57 -9.03 -7.37
CA CYS A 84 -11.58 -10.43 -6.93
C CYS A 84 -11.92 -11.39 -8.07
N GLU A 85 -12.93 -11.08 -8.88
CA GLU A 85 -13.34 -11.90 -10.04
C GLU A 85 -12.27 -12.00 -11.13
N ASN A 86 -11.37 -11.01 -11.23
CA ASN A 86 -10.39 -10.90 -12.31
C ASN A 86 -8.93 -10.94 -11.84
N CYS A 87 -8.66 -11.16 -10.56
CA CYS A 87 -7.32 -11.26 -9.99
C CYS A 87 -6.96 -12.75 -9.78
N PRO A 88 -5.80 -13.22 -10.29
CA PRO A 88 -5.40 -14.62 -10.13
C PRO A 88 -4.71 -14.92 -8.79
N VAL A 89 -4.59 -13.94 -7.90
CA VAL A 89 -3.92 -14.05 -6.59
C VAL A 89 -4.81 -13.52 -5.49
N GLU A 90 -4.46 -13.79 -4.25
CA GLU A 90 -5.24 -13.38 -3.08
C GLU A 90 -5.45 -11.86 -3.00
N VAL A 91 -6.64 -11.46 -2.61
CA VAL A 91 -7.05 -10.06 -2.42
C VAL A 91 -7.24 -9.76 -0.94
N GLU A 92 -6.48 -8.78 -0.43
CA GLU A 92 -6.56 -8.30 0.95
C GLU A 92 -7.22 -6.92 1.01
N VAL A 93 -8.24 -6.77 1.87
CA VAL A 93 -9.06 -5.57 2.02
C VAL A 93 -8.95 -5.00 3.43
N PHE A 94 -8.81 -3.67 3.55
CA PHE A 94 -8.88 -3.01 4.86
C PHE A 94 -10.31 -3.02 5.39
N ALA A 95 -10.54 -3.76 6.47
CA ALA A 95 -11.86 -3.93 7.07
C ALA A 95 -12.12 -3.02 8.27
N HIS A 96 -11.07 -2.56 8.99
CA HIS A 96 -11.24 -1.74 10.19
C HIS A 96 -10.09 -0.78 10.42
N GLY A 97 -10.40 0.40 10.97
CA GLY A 97 -9.44 1.36 11.51
C GLY A 97 -9.29 2.64 10.70
N ALA A 98 -8.15 3.31 10.81
CA ALA A 98 -7.95 4.65 10.27
C ALA A 98 -8.03 4.72 8.74
N LEU A 99 -8.88 5.63 8.23
CA LEU A 99 -8.89 5.99 6.81
C LEU A 99 -7.93 7.13 6.50
N CYS A 100 -7.30 7.05 5.33
CA CYS A 100 -6.56 8.15 4.72
C CYS A 100 -7.51 9.01 3.87
N MET A 101 -7.28 10.35 3.88
CA MET A 101 -7.99 11.27 3.00
C MET A 101 -7.47 11.18 1.56
N CYS A 102 -6.15 11.02 1.41
CA CYS A 102 -5.49 10.83 0.12
C CYS A 102 -5.60 9.38 -0.31
N TYR A 103 -5.70 9.16 -1.60
CA TYR A 103 -5.55 7.84 -2.21
C TYR A 103 -4.31 7.12 -1.69
N SER A 104 -4.47 5.84 -1.40
CA SER A 104 -3.40 4.99 -0.88
C SER A 104 -2.16 5.05 -1.78
N GLY A 105 -0.98 5.32 -1.19
CA GLY A 105 0.28 5.44 -1.90
C GLY A 105 0.56 6.79 -2.58
N GLN A 106 -0.44 7.69 -2.71
CA GLN A 106 -0.34 8.93 -3.48
C GLN A 106 -0.15 10.21 -2.63
N CYS A 107 0.12 10.08 -1.32
CA CYS A 107 0.22 11.22 -0.42
C CYS A 107 1.64 11.74 -0.27
N GLY A 108 1.92 12.96 -0.76
CA GLY A 108 3.15 13.71 -0.52
C GLY A 108 3.05 14.79 0.56
N MET A 109 1.87 15.02 1.16
CA MET A 109 1.63 16.19 2.01
C MET A 109 2.53 16.23 3.25
N SER A 110 2.66 15.12 3.97
CA SER A 110 3.51 15.05 5.16
C SER A 110 5.00 15.21 4.83
N ALA A 111 5.44 14.70 3.68
CA ALA A 111 6.80 14.87 3.19
C ALA A 111 7.11 16.32 2.81
N LEU A 112 6.27 16.95 2.01
CA LEU A 112 6.50 18.30 1.48
C LEU A 112 6.38 19.39 2.54
N ILE A 113 5.44 19.26 3.50
CA ILE A 113 5.27 20.21 4.60
C ILE A 113 6.31 20.01 5.69
N GLY A 114 6.53 18.76 6.14
CA GLY A 114 7.30 18.44 7.34
C GLY A 114 8.53 17.56 7.16
N GLY A 115 8.88 17.13 5.93
CA GLY A 115 10.01 16.22 5.67
C GLY A 115 9.77 14.76 6.05
N ARG A 116 8.57 14.41 6.56
CA ARG A 116 8.22 13.06 7.05
C ARG A 116 7.37 12.33 6.03
N SER A 117 7.97 11.43 5.24
CA SER A 117 7.26 10.73 4.19
C SER A 117 6.27 9.69 4.71
N GLY A 118 5.00 9.78 4.24
CA GLY A 118 3.99 8.74 4.47
C GLY A 118 4.35 7.42 3.80
N ASN A 119 4.97 7.48 2.63
CA ASN A 119 5.44 6.31 1.88
C ASN A 119 6.63 5.60 2.56
N ARG A 120 7.28 6.26 3.53
CA ARG A 120 8.34 5.68 4.37
C ARG A 120 7.86 5.35 5.79
N GLY A 121 6.54 5.32 6.01
CA GLY A 121 5.94 5.00 7.32
C GLY A 121 6.04 6.12 8.38
N ARG A 122 6.45 7.35 8.00
CA ARG A 122 6.73 8.47 8.90
C ARG A 122 5.66 9.56 8.91
N CYS A 123 4.46 9.28 8.37
CA CYS A 123 3.39 10.27 8.23
C CYS A 123 3.08 11.01 9.55
N ALA A 124 3.14 12.37 9.52
CA ALA A 124 2.77 13.23 10.65
C ALA A 124 1.26 13.51 10.72
N GLN A 125 0.46 12.93 9.83
CA GLN A 125 -1.00 13.09 9.75
C GLN A 125 -1.47 14.56 9.58
N PRO A 126 -0.91 15.37 8.65
CA PRO A 126 -1.33 16.74 8.44
C PRO A 126 -2.81 16.87 8.08
N CYS A 127 -3.42 15.85 7.46
CA CYS A 127 -4.85 15.80 7.19
C CYS A 127 -5.75 15.83 8.44
N ARG A 128 -5.18 15.61 9.63
CA ARG A 128 -5.91 15.67 10.91
C ARG A 128 -5.86 17.06 11.59
N LEU A 129 -5.24 18.03 10.92
CA LEU A 129 -5.19 19.42 11.38
C LEU A 129 -6.38 20.23 10.87
N PRO A 130 -6.70 21.38 11.50
CA PRO A 130 -7.74 22.26 11.01
C PRO A 130 -7.32 23.01 9.74
N TYR A 131 -8.27 23.18 8.81
CA TYR A 131 -8.12 23.97 7.59
C TYR A 131 -9.38 24.78 7.32
N GLY A 132 -9.23 25.87 6.55
CA GLY A 132 -10.35 26.64 5.98
C GLY A 132 -10.40 26.48 4.47
N LEU A 133 -11.59 26.30 3.90
CA LEU A 133 -11.78 26.34 2.45
C LEU A 133 -12.23 27.75 2.05
N ASN A 134 -11.44 28.44 1.21
CA ASN A 134 -11.64 29.84 0.79
C ASN A 134 -11.78 30.84 1.95
N ALA A 135 -11.38 30.43 3.14
CA ALA A 135 -11.44 31.19 4.39
C ALA A 135 -10.18 30.88 5.22
N PRO A 136 -9.82 31.70 6.21
CA PRO A 136 -8.79 31.35 7.18
C PRO A 136 -9.10 30.02 7.87
N ALA A 137 -8.05 29.29 8.28
CA ALA A 137 -8.22 28.09 9.07
C ALA A 137 -8.94 28.40 10.40
N GLY A 138 -10.02 27.70 10.65
CA GLY A 138 -10.81 27.81 11.87
C GLY A 138 -10.78 26.50 12.66
N LYS A 139 -11.95 26.07 13.14
CA LYS A 139 -12.14 24.79 13.87
C LYS A 139 -12.63 23.66 12.96
N ALA A 140 -12.62 23.83 11.64
CA ALA A 140 -13.05 22.82 10.69
C ALA A 140 -11.91 21.87 10.32
N TYR A 141 -12.25 20.59 10.13
CA TYR A 141 -11.30 19.52 9.78
C TYR A 141 -11.72 18.84 8.45
N PRO A 142 -11.70 19.57 7.32
CA PRO A 142 -12.25 19.07 6.06
C PRO A 142 -11.47 17.89 5.45
N LEU A 143 -10.29 17.58 5.98
CA LEU A 143 -9.44 16.45 5.55
C LEU A 143 -9.46 15.29 6.57
N SER A 144 -10.13 15.43 7.71
CA SER A 144 -10.13 14.40 8.75
C SER A 144 -11.31 13.46 8.58
N LEU A 145 -11.07 12.23 8.17
CA LEU A 145 -12.10 11.19 8.05
C LEU A 145 -12.34 10.48 9.38
N LYS A 146 -13.56 9.97 9.56
CA LYS A 146 -13.89 8.93 10.54
C LYS A 146 -13.04 7.69 10.31
N ASP A 147 -13.00 6.79 11.28
CA ASP A 147 -12.42 5.47 11.09
C ASP A 147 -13.39 4.57 10.28
N SER A 148 -12.85 3.58 9.57
CA SER A 148 -13.64 2.59 8.87
C SER A 148 -14.06 1.47 9.81
N SER A 149 -15.29 0.97 9.64
CA SER A 149 -15.68 -0.34 10.12
C SER A 149 -16.54 -1.02 9.06
N LEU A 150 -16.07 -2.15 8.57
CA LEU A 150 -16.76 -2.99 7.61
C LEU A 150 -17.25 -4.30 8.24
N ALA A 151 -17.41 -4.31 9.58
CA ALA A 151 -17.89 -5.47 10.33
C ALA A 151 -19.26 -5.97 9.84
N GLY A 152 -20.14 -5.07 9.40
CA GLY A 152 -21.45 -5.40 8.82
C GLY A 152 -21.41 -5.95 7.39
N HIS A 153 -20.23 -5.96 6.72
CA HIS A 153 -20.06 -6.35 5.32
C HIS A 153 -19.26 -7.64 5.13
N LEU A 154 -18.95 -8.38 6.21
CA LEU A 154 -18.09 -9.57 6.15
C LEU A 154 -18.67 -10.68 5.26
N GLY A 155 -19.98 -10.92 5.32
CA GLY A 155 -20.66 -11.86 4.45
C GLY A 155 -20.53 -11.50 2.96
N GLU A 156 -20.76 -10.24 2.63
CA GLU A 156 -20.59 -9.72 1.27
C GLU A 156 -19.14 -9.87 0.77
N MET A 157 -18.15 -9.61 1.64
CA MET A 157 -16.72 -9.79 1.31
C MET A 157 -16.38 -11.26 1.05
N ALA A 158 -16.90 -12.19 1.86
CA ALA A 158 -16.71 -13.62 1.66
C ALA A 158 -17.34 -14.09 0.34
N GLU A 159 -18.56 -13.65 0.03
CA GLU A 159 -19.27 -13.98 -1.22
C GLU A 159 -18.55 -13.50 -2.47
N MET A 160 -17.84 -12.38 -2.41
CA MET A 160 -17.09 -11.85 -3.56
C MET A 160 -15.66 -12.41 -3.66
N GLY A 161 -15.22 -13.25 -2.71
CA GLY A 161 -13.91 -13.90 -2.74
C GLY A 161 -12.77 -13.04 -2.20
N VAL A 162 -13.03 -12.19 -1.20
CA VAL A 162 -11.96 -11.52 -0.43
C VAL A 162 -11.26 -12.55 0.44
N ASP A 163 -9.96 -12.75 0.24
CA ASP A 163 -9.17 -13.77 0.93
C ASP A 163 -8.68 -13.33 2.32
N CYS A 164 -8.43 -12.02 2.50
CA CYS A 164 -7.83 -11.53 3.73
C CYS A 164 -8.41 -10.18 4.17
N LEU A 165 -8.69 -10.07 5.46
CA LEU A 165 -9.14 -8.83 6.11
C LEU A 165 -7.99 -8.17 6.84
N LYS A 166 -7.72 -6.89 6.52
CA LYS A 166 -6.70 -6.09 7.19
C LYS A 166 -7.30 -5.18 8.24
N LEU A 167 -6.88 -5.37 9.48
CA LEU A 167 -7.25 -4.51 10.61
C LEU A 167 -6.11 -3.50 10.87
N GLU A 168 -6.37 -2.20 10.75
CA GLU A 168 -5.37 -1.15 10.96
C GLU A 168 -5.20 -0.85 12.44
N GLY A 169 -4.00 -1.10 12.98
CA GLY A 169 -3.78 -0.95 14.42
C GLY A 169 -2.34 -0.84 14.86
N ARG A 170 -1.36 -0.70 13.93
CA ARG A 170 0.08 -0.71 14.25
C ARG A 170 0.49 0.23 15.40
N MET A 171 -0.11 1.41 15.47
CA MET A 171 0.19 2.43 16.50
C MET A 171 -0.85 2.44 17.64
N LYS A 172 -1.66 1.39 17.74
CA LYS A 172 -2.67 1.25 18.77
C LYS A 172 -2.17 0.37 19.92
N ARG A 173 -2.87 0.46 21.05
CA ARG A 173 -2.59 -0.38 22.24
C ARG A 173 -2.96 -1.84 21.98
N PRO A 174 -2.31 -2.79 22.67
CA PRO A 174 -2.66 -4.21 22.56
C PRO A 174 -4.13 -4.50 22.83
N GLU A 175 -4.74 -3.82 23.81
CA GLU A 175 -6.15 -3.97 24.16
C GLU A 175 -7.10 -3.62 23.00
N TYR A 176 -6.78 -2.55 22.24
CA TYR A 176 -7.51 -2.22 21.02
C TYR A 176 -7.44 -3.36 20.00
N VAL A 177 -6.22 -3.88 19.78
CA VAL A 177 -6.02 -4.98 18.83
C VAL A 177 -6.81 -6.21 19.27
N ALA A 178 -6.79 -6.54 20.57
CA ALA A 178 -7.52 -7.69 21.13
C ALA A 178 -9.04 -7.54 20.97
N VAL A 179 -9.61 -6.36 21.28
CA VAL A 179 -11.06 -6.09 21.10
C VAL A 179 -11.46 -6.23 19.64
N VAL A 180 -10.77 -5.51 18.74
CA VAL A 180 -11.13 -5.48 17.31
C VAL A 180 -10.98 -6.87 16.70
N THR A 181 -9.83 -7.51 16.89
CA THR A 181 -9.58 -8.84 16.31
C THR A 181 -10.52 -9.90 16.89
N GLY A 182 -10.80 -9.84 18.21
CA GLY A 182 -11.70 -10.78 18.86
C GLY A 182 -13.14 -10.68 18.34
N ILE A 183 -13.64 -9.47 18.10
CA ILE A 183 -14.98 -9.27 17.50
C ILE A 183 -14.98 -9.79 16.07
N TYR A 184 -14.05 -9.34 15.21
CA TYR A 184 -14.00 -9.76 13.80
C TYR A 184 -13.85 -11.29 13.66
N ALA A 185 -13.02 -11.93 14.49
CA ALA A 185 -12.86 -13.39 14.48
C ALA A 185 -14.18 -14.11 14.80
N ARG A 186 -14.90 -13.65 15.83
CA ARG A 186 -16.20 -14.21 16.23
C ARG A 186 -17.25 -14.02 15.14
N LEU A 187 -17.32 -12.82 14.51
CA LEU A 187 -18.26 -12.57 13.41
C LEU A 187 -18.01 -13.49 12.21
N LEU A 188 -16.74 -13.75 11.88
CA LEU A 188 -16.37 -14.69 10.81
C LEU A 188 -16.72 -16.15 11.19
N GLU A 189 -16.43 -16.57 12.43
CA GLU A 189 -16.71 -17.92 12.92
C GLU A 189 -18.22 -18.21 12.97
N GLU A 190 -19.03 -17.24 13.40
CA GLU A 190 -20.48 -17.34 13.51
C GLU A 190 -21.22 -17.00 12.20
N GLY A 191 -20.53 -16.48 11.18
CA GLY A 191 -21.11 -16.12 9.87
C GLY A 191 -22.21 -15.05 9.95
N ARG A 192 -22.08 -14.07 10.84
CA ARG A 192 -23.09 -13.01 11.07
C ARG A 192 -22.50 -11.60 11.09
N GLY A 193 -23.37 -10.61 11.02
CA GLY A 193 -23.03 -9.23 11.29
C GLY A 193 -22.87 -8.91 12.79
N PRO A 194 -22.32 -7.72 13.14
CA PRO A 194 -22.14 -7.28 14.51
C PRO A 194 -23.49 -7.01 15.21
N THR A 195 -23.54 -7.29 16.50
CA THR A 195 -24.63 -6.82 17.35
C THR A 195 -24.42 -5.36 17.74
N PRO A 196 -25.48 -4.62 18.17
CA PRO A 196 -25.32 -3.23 18.65
C PRO A 196 -24.31 -3.09 19.81
N ALA A 197 -24.15 -4.13 20.63
CA ALA A 197 -23.16 -4.15 21.72
C ALA A 197 -21.74 -4.25 21.16
N GLU A 198 -21.48 -5.11 20.19
CA GLU A 198 -20.19 -5.24 19.52
C GLU A 198 -19.81 -3.97 18.74
N GLU A 199 -20.78 -3.34 18.07
CA GLU A 199 -20.53 -2.03 17.43
C GLU A 199 -20.14 -0.95 18.45
N ALA A 200 -20.81 -0.91 19.61
CA ALA A 200 -20.48 0.01 20.69
C ALA A 200 -19.08 -0.29 21.29
N GLU A 201 -18.69 -1.56 21.45
CA GLU A 201 -17.35 -1.94 21.90
C GLU A 201 -16.27 -1.53 20.89
N LEU A 202 -16.49 -1.75 19.60
CA LEU A 202 -15.58 -1.28 18.53
C LEU A 202 -15.42 0.25 18.56
N GLU A 203 -16.52 0.99 18.72
CA GLU A 203 -16.49 2.44 18.79
C GLU A 203 -15.76 2.96 20.03
N GLN A 204 -16.02 2.35 21.19
CA GLN A 204 -15.36 2.68 22.46
C GLN A 204 -13.86 2.36 22.44
N ALA A 205 -13.47 1.24 21.82
CA ALA A 205 -12.07 0.86 21.70
C ALA A 205 -11.26 1.95 20.99
N PHE A 206 -11.74 2.46 19.88
CA PHE A 206 -11.23 3.68 19.23
C PHE A 206 -12.10 4.08 18.04
N SER A 207 -12.58 5.34 18.05
CA SER A 207 -13.19 5.96 16.87
C SER A 207 -12.94 7.46 16.82
N ARG A 208 -13.10 8.05 15.62
CA ARG A 208 -13.12 9.51 15.38
C ARG A 208 -14.56 9.92 15.07
N SER A 209 -15.35 10.16 16.11
CA SER A 209 -16.78 10.49 16.01
C SER A 209 -17.60 9.40 15.30
N GLY A 210 -17.33 8.13 15.67
CA GLY A 210 -17.93 6.95 15.06
C GLY A 210 -17.20 6.43 13.82
N PHE A 211 -17.86 5.55 13.09
CA PHE A 211 -17.33 4.88 11.91
C PHE A 211 -17.98 5.37 10.61
N THR A 212 -17.37 4.96 9.49
CA THR A 212 -17.90 5.12 8.14
C THR A 212 -17.58 3.89 7.30
N ASP A 213 -18.51 3.51 6.45
CA ASP A 213 -18.35 2.49 5.39
C ASP A 213 -18.56 3.14 3.98
N ALA A 214 -18.48 4.46 3.93
CA ALA A 214 -18.84 5.22 2.74
C ALA A 214 -17.96 4.95 1.51
N TYR A 215 -16.67 4.58 1.69
CA TYR A 215 -15.86 4.12 0.57
C TYR A 215 -16.40 2.81 0.02
N TRP A 216 -16.69 1.85 0.88
CA TRP A 216 -17.29 0.56 0.49
C TRP A 216 -18.60 0.73 -0.27
N LYS A 217 -19.47 1.61 0.20
CA LYS A 217 -20.76 1.91 -0.42
C LYS A 217 -20.71 2.88 -1.62
N GLY A 218 -19.54 3.47 -1.91
CA GLY A 218 -19.42 4.51 -2.94
C GLY A 218 -20.14 5.82 -2.61
N THR A 219 -20.53 6.06 -1.35
CA THR A 219 -21.34 7.22 -0.90
C THR A 219 -20.48 8.26 -0.18
N HIS A 220 -19.61 8.95 -0.94
CA HIS A 220 -18.70 9.93 -0.39
C HIS A 220 -19.39 11.23 0.02
N GLY A 221 -18.83 11.96 0.98
CA GLY A 221 -19.37 13.23 1.39
C GLY A 221 -19.00 13.68 2.81
N ARG A 222 -19.66 14.73 3.29
CA ARG A 222 -19.41 15.32 4.62
C ARG A 222 -19.62 14.34 5.78
N ALA A 223 -20.51 13.37 5.64
CA ALA A 223 -20.79 12.38 6.67
C ALA A 223 -19.56 11.50 7.03
N MET A 224 -18.58 11.42 6.11
CA MET A 224 -17.30 10.73 6.35
C MET A 224 -16.36 11.50 7.28
N LEU A 225 -16.57 12.82 7.49
CA LEU A 225 -15.65 13.63 8.29
C LEU A 225 -15.86 13.38 9.78
N GLY A 226 -14.75 13.27 10.52
CA GLY A 226 -14.78 13.04 11.95
C GLY A 226 -13.48 13.44 12.63
N THR A 227 -13.58 13.74 13.94
CA THR A 227 -12.47 14.11 14.81
C THR A 227 -12.57 13.36 16.12
N ARG A 228 -11.51 13.30 16.89
CA ARG A 228 -11.51 12.79 18.25
C ARG A 228 -10.97 13.86 19.20
N SER A 229 -11.68 14.11 20.30
CA SER A 229 -11.17 14.97 21.36
C SER A 229 -10.00 14.27 22.07
N PRO A 230 -8.93 15.00 22.42
CA PRO A 230 -7.89 14.50 23.32
C PRO A 230 -8.44 14.05 24.68
N ASP A 231 -9.55 14.67 25.12
CA ASP A 231 -10.18 14.40 26.42
C ASP A 231 -11.16 13.21 26.38
N THR A 232 -11.24 12.47 25.26
CA THR A 232 -12.09 11.27 25.18
C THR A 232 -11.60 10.25 26.20
N PRO A 233 -12.45 9.82 27.18
CA PRO A 233 -12.03 8.91 28.22
C PRO A 233 -11.65 7.55 27.67
N GLU A 234 -10.70 6.90 28.33
CA GLU A 234 -10.30 5.53 28.00
C GLU A 234 -11.39 4.54 28.49
N PRO A 235 -11.79 3.55 27.67
CA PRO A 235 -12.78 2.54 28.04
C PRO A 235 -12.13 1.48 28.96
N LYS A 236 -11.89 1.85 30.21
CA LYS A 236 -11.07 1.06 31.16
C LYS A 236 -11.59 -0.35 31.37
N ALA A 237 -12.90 -0.51 31.58
CA ALA A 237 -13.50 -1.84 31.81
C ALA A 237 -13.36 -2.76 30.58
N LEU A 238 -13.57 -2.24 29.37
CA LEU A 238 -13.40 -2.98 28.12
C LEU A 238 -11.93 -3.42 27.93
N PHE A 239 -10.98 -2.52 28.21
CA PHE A 239 -9.56 -2.81 28.06
C PHE A 239 -9.03 -3.77 29.13
N ASP A 240 -9.52 -3.69 30.38
CA ASP A 240 -9.18 -4.65 31.41
C ASP A 240 -9.70 -6.06 31.09
N ALA A 241 -10.91 -6.17 30.54
CA ALA A 241 -11.46 -7.45 30.07
C ALA A 241 -10.65 -8.02 28.89
N ALA A 242 -10.29 -7.15 27.91
CA ALA A 242 -9.45 -7.55 26.78
C ALA A 242 -8.07 -8.03 27.22
N ARG A 243 -7.44 -7.33 28.17
CA ARG A 243 -6.14 -7.71 28.74
C ARG A 243 -6.21 -9.08 29.41
N ALA A 244 -7.24 -9.31 30.23
CA ALA A 244 -7.44 -10.58 30.90
C ALA A 244 -7.62 -11.75 29.93
N ALA A 245 -8.08 -11.51 28.70
CA ALA A 245 -8.26 -12.54 27.69
C ALA A 245 -6.92 -13.00 27.07
N TYR A 246 -5.95 -12.09 26.83
CA TYR A 246 -4.68 -12.45 26.20
C TYR A 246 -3.52 -12.68 27.19
N GLU A 247 -3.62 -12.20 28.43
CA GLU A 247 -2.62 -12.49 29.47
C GLU A 247 -2.66 -13.92 29.99
N LYS A 248 -3.75 -14.66 29.75
CA LYS A 248 -3.85 -16.07 30.10
C LYS A 248 -3.28 -16.93 28.98
N ASP A 249 -2.18 -17.61 29.24
CA ASP A 249 -1.43 -18.48 28.31
C ASP A 249 -2.23 -19.68 27.75
N THR A 250 -3.52 -19.80 28.06
CA THR A 250 -4.34 -20.95 27.75
C THR A 250 -5.39 -20.75 26.68
N ALA A 251 -5.40 -19.56 26.01
CA ALA A 251 -6.50 -19.20 25.12
C ALA A 251 -6.57 -20.03 23.82
N ARG A 252 -5.43 -20.50 23.30
CA ARG A 252 -5.38 -21.40 22.14
C ARG A 252 -4.35 -22.48 22.35
N THR A 253 -4.82 -23.74 22.37
CA THR A 253 -3.98 -24.94 22.43
C THR A 253 -4.14 -25.74 21.14
N VAL A 254 -3.04 -26.30 20.65
CA VAL A 254 -3.05 -27.20 19.50
C VAL A 254 -3.52 -28.60 19.98
N PRO A 255 -4.52 -29.21 19.34
CA PRO A 255 -4.87 -30.61 19.63
C PRO A 255 -3.67 -31.50 19.30
N VAL A 256 -3.38 -32.46 20.19
CA VAL A 256 -2.35 -33.47 19.98
C VAL A 256 -2.91 -34.86 20.23
N ARG A 257 -2.61 -35.81 19.35
CA ARG A 257 -2.88 -37.22 19.48
C ARG A 257 -1.61 -37.93 19.91
N PHE A 258 -1.71 -38.82 20.90
CA PHE A 258 -0.60 -39.64 21.37
C PHE A 258 -0.83 -41.12 21.06
N THR A 259 0.22 -41.79 20.56
CA THR A 259 0.28 -43.24 20.46
C THR A 259 1.51 -43.72 21.23
N CYS A 260 1.28 -44.47 22.33
CA CYS A 260 2.33 -44.93 23.23
C CYS A 260 2.43 -46.47 23.19
N ARG A 261 3.67 -47.00 23.08
CA ARG A 261 3.98 -48.41 23.18
C ARG A 261 5.04 -48.66 24.25
N ILE A 262 4.71 -49.55 25.21
CA ILE A 262 5.59 -49.98 26.28
C ILE A 262 5.69 -51.51 26.20
N ALA A 263 6.85 -52.04 25.79
CA ALA A 263 7.07 -53.48 25.62
C ALA A 263 8.32 -53.92 26.36
N ALA A 264 8.40 -55.22 26.68
CA ALA A 264 9.50 -55.79 27.43
C ALA A 264 10.84 -55.64 26.67
N ASP A 265 11.93 -55.36 27.40
CA ASP A 265 13.31 -55.33 26.94
C ASP A 265 13.61 -54.32 25.81
N VAL A 266 12.72 -53.41 25.48
CA VAL A 266 12.90 -52.34 24.51
C VAL A 266 12.53 -50.98 25.09
N PRO A 267 13.10 -49.87 24.62
CA PRO A 267 12.72 -48.52 25.04
C PRO A 267 11.23 -48.27 24.81
N SER A 268 10.58 -47.60 25.76
CA SER A 268 9.23 -47.10 25.57
C SER A 268 9.19 -46.08 24.42
N VAL A 269 8.11 -46.10 23.63
CA VAL A 269 7.97 -45.24 22.46
C VAL A 269 6.72 -44.40 22.59
N LEU A 270 6.81 -43.11 22.28
CA LEU A 270 5.66 -42.21 22.19
C LEU A 270 5.71 -41.45 20.85
N THR A 271 4.64 -41.59 20.09
CA THR A 271 4.39 -40.77 18.89
C THR A 271 3.37 -39.70 19.24
N ALA A 272 3.69 -38.45 18.86
CA ALA A 272 2.78 -37.31 18.96
C ALA A 272 2.47 -36.77 17.56
N GLU A 273 1.20 -36.53 17.29
CA GLU A 273 0.72 -36.03 15.99
C GLU A 273 -0.26 -34.87 16.22
N ASP A 274 -0.16 -33.82 15.36
CA ASP A 274 -1.09 -32.70 15.37
C ASP A 274 -2.00 -32.72 14.12
N PRO A 275 -3.04 -31.86 14.05
CA PRO A 275 -3.95 -31.79 12.92
C PRO A 275 -3.29 -31.26 11.62
N ASP A 276 -2.14 -30.59 11.72
CA ASP A 276 -1.42 -30.03 10.58
C ASP A 276 -0.47 -31.06 9.93
N GLY A 277 -0.46 -32.31 10.47
CA GLY A 277 0.30 -33.43 9.91
C GLY A 277 1.74 -33.56 10.44
N HIS A 278 2.13 -32.76 11.44
CA HIS A 278 3.43 -32.95 12.07
C HIS A 278 3.37 -34.19 12.97
N THR A 279 4.29 -35.13 12.74
CA THR A 279 4.41 -36.38 13.49
C THR A 279 5.83 -36.51 14.01
N VAL A 280 5.97 -36.75 15.32
CA VAL A 280 7.26 -36.98 15.97
C VAL A 280 7.19 -38.23 16.81
N THR A 281 8.30 -38.96 16.86
CA THR A 281 8.41 -40.16 17.69
C THR A 281 9.64 -40.03 18.60
N VAL A 282 9.44 -40.23 19.89
CA VAL A 282 10.50 -40.19 20.90
C VAL A 282 10.60 -41.53 21.61
N THR A 283 11.77 -41.86 22.11
CA THR A 283 12.04 -43.06 22.87
C THR A 283 12.42 -42.70 24.31
N GLY A 284 11.87 -43.46 25.26
CA GLY A 284 12.15 -43.28 26.68
C GLY A 284 12.86 -44.46 27.32
N ALA A 285 12.74 -44.54 28.64
CA ALA A 285 13.35 -45.62 29.41
C ALA A 285 12.81 -47.01 29.02
N VAL A 286 13.67 -48.03 29.14
CA VAL A 286 13.26 -49.45 29.05
C VAL A 286 12.46 -49.79 30.30
N PRO A 287 11.26 -50.39 30.18
CA PRO A 287 10.47 -50.82 31.34
C PRO A 287 11.15 -52.00 32.04
N GLU A 288 10.96 -52.06 33.34
CA GLU A 288 11.41 -53.18 34.18
C GLU A 288 10.26 -54.13 34.50
N ALA A 289 10.55 -55.35 34.91
CA ALA A 289 9.53 -56.25 35.47
C ALA A 289 8.93 -55.65 36.76
N ALA A 290 7.63 -55.66 36.87
CA ALA A 290 6.93 -55.10 38.03
C ALA A 290 7.18 -55.92 39.29
N ARG A 291 7.68 -55.27 40.36
CA ARG A 291 7.91 -55.90 41.66
C ARG A 291 6.67 -55.95 42.59
N THR A 292 5.81 -54.93 42.47
CA THR A 292 4.65 -54.78 43.35
C THR A 292 3.33 -54.58 42.59
N ARG A 293 3.34 -53.61 41.64
CA ARG A 293 2.18 -53.26 40.82
C ARG A 293 2.58 -53.06 39.38
N ALA A 294 1.96 -53.80 38.49
CA ALA A 294 2.17 -53.66 37.07
C ALA A 294 1.55 -52.35 36.55
N LEU A 295 2.15 -51.79 35.52
CA LEU A 295 1.65 -50.62 34.78
C LEU A 295 0.42 -51.05 33.99
N THR A 296 -0.61 -50.20 33.96
CA THR A 296 -1.79 -50.40 33.12
C THR A 296 -1.89 -49.32 32.06
N ALA A 297 -2.54 -49.61 30.93
CA ALA A 297 -2.74 -48.67 29.85
C ALA A 297 -3.43 -47.38 30.37
N GLU A 298 -4.46 -47.52 31.19
CA GLU A 298 -5.23 -46.39 31.77
C GLU A 298 -4.32 -45.49 32.63
N SER A 299 -3.36 -46.07 33.37
CA SER A 299 -2.45 -45.28 34.21
C SER A 299 -1.42 -44.49 33.40
N VAL A 300 -1.08 -44.94 32.19
CA VAL A 300 -0.24 -44.21 31.22
C VAL A 300 -1.05 -43.13 30.54
N GLU A 301 -2.24 -43.47 30.05
CA GLU A 301 -3.16 -42.52 29.44
C GLU A 301 -3.41 -41.29 30.32
N GLU A 302 -3.79 -41.53 31.60
CA GLU A 302 -4.04 -40.45 32.58
C GLU A 302 -2.86 -39.48 32.71
N ARG A 303 -1.62 -39.97 32.55
CA ARG A 303 -0.42 -39.15 32.63
C ARG A 303 -0.11 -38.43 31.32
N LEU A 304 -0.35 -39.07 30.18
CA LEU A 304 -0.14 -38.48 28.86
C LEU A 304 -1.18 -37.36 28.59
N MET A 305 -2.39 -37.50 29.07
CA MET A 305 -3.44 -36.49 28.97
C MET A 305 -3.12 -35.18 29.69
N LYS A 306 -2.17 -35.16 30.65
CA LYS A 306 -1.80 -33.97 31.44
C LYS A 306 -0.89 -33.00 30.66
N THR A 307 -1.44 -32.34 29.67
CA THR A 307 -0.71 -31.37 28.83
C THR A 307 -0.80 -29.92 29.33
N GLY A 308 -1.41 -29.68 30.51
CA GLY A 308 -1.55 -28.33 31.09
C GLY A 308 -0.23 -27.60 31.24
N GLY A 309 -0.22 -26.28 31.00
CA GLY A 309 0.98 -25.44 30.99
C GLY A 309 1.85 -25.57 29.71
N THR A 310 1.31 -26.22 28.66
CA THR A 310 1.95 -26.33 27.34
C THR A 310 1.06 -25.72 26.26
N ALA A 311 1.60 -25.53 25.07
CA ALA A 311 0.83 -25.07 23.90
C ALA A 311 -0.15 -26.12 23.34
N TYR A 312 -0.25 -27.28 23.97
CA TYR A 312 -1.00 -28.42 23.46
C TYR A 312 -2.15 -28.84 24.39
N ARG A 313 -3.19 -29.37 23.77
CA ARG A 313 -4.30 -30.05 24.44
C ARG A 313 -4.42 -31.46 23.88
N CYS A 314 -4.24 -32.48 24.75
CA CYS A 314 -4.41 -33.85 24.31
C CYS A 314 -5.86 -34.07 23.87
N SER A 315 -6.05 -34.54 22.63
CA SER A 315 -7.36 -34.85 22.04
C SER A 315 -7.65 -36.36 22.08
N GLU A 316 -6.61 -37.19 21.97
CA GLU A 316 -6.72 -38.62 21.91
C GLU A 316 -5.44 -39.29 22.41
N VAL A 317 -5.55 -40.41 23.12
CA VAL A 317 -4.42 -41.23 23.55
C VAL A 317 -4.70 -42.68 23.25
N THR A 318 -3.77 -43.37 22.61
CA THR A 318 -3.80 -44.82 22.43
C THR A 318 -2.56 -45.41 23.09
N VAL A 319 -2.76 -46.33 24.03
CA VAL A 319 -1.67 -46.97 24.79
C VAL A 319 -1.69 -48.47 24.61
N THR A 320 -0.53 -49.06 24.33
CA THR A 320 -0.29 -50.49 24.34
C THR A 320 0.83 -50.78 25.34
N VAL A 321 0.55 -51.62 26.36
CA VAL A 321 1.50 -52.02 27.40
C VAL A 321 1.50 -53.53 27.48
N ASP A 322 2.69 -54.15 27.45
CA ASP A 322 2.82 -55.59 27.71
C ASP A 322 2.62 -55.89 29.20
N ASP A 323 2.08 -57.06 29.52
CA ASP A 323 1.75 -57.45 30.88
C ASP A 323 2.99 -57.54 31.80
N GLY A 324 2.77 -57.24 33.09
CA GLY A 324 3.79 -57.39 34.11
C GLY A 324 4.94 -56.40 34.10
N LEU A 325 4.84 -55.31 33.35
CA LEU A 325 5.86 -54.27 33.25
C LEU A 325 5.64 -53.14 34.26
N SER A 326 6.72 -52.44 34.58
CA SER A 326 6.76 -51.23 35.42
C SER A 326 7.60 -50.14 34.74
N LEU A 327 7.09 -48.93 34.75
CA LEU A 327 7.81 -47.73 34.33
C LEU A 327 7.48 -46.60 35.32
N SER A 328 8.51 -45.84 35.72
CA SER A 328 8.30 -44.74 36.68
C SER A 328 7.41 -43.63 36.12
N ALA A 329 6.63 -43.01 37.00
CA ALA A 329 5.82 -41.85 36.66
C ALA A 329 6.66 -40.69 36.06
N GLY A 330 7.91 -40.54 36.53
CA GLY A 330 8.85 -39.59 36.03
C GLY A 330 9.27 -39.87 34.57
N ALA A 331 9.47 -41.17 34.25
CA ALA A 331 9.82 -41.58 32.87
C ALA A 331 8.67 -41.32 31.88
N ILE A 332 7.42 -41.61 32.23
CA ILE A 332 6.25 -41.31 31.38
C ILE A 332 6.09 -39.80 31.20
N ASN A 333 6.27 -39.02 32.27
CA ASN A 333 6.21 -37.54 32.17
C ASN A 333 7.36 -36.98 31.35
N ALA A 334 8.57 -37.56 31.41
CA ALA A 334 9.69 -37.18 30.56
C ALA A 334 9.36 -37.46 29.09
N LEU A 335 8.91 -38.69 28.79
CA LEU A 335 8.53 -39.11 27.43
C LEU A 335 7.49 -38.15 26.81
N ARG A 336 6.46 -37.74 27.58
CA ARG A 336 5.49 -36.73 27.13
C ARG A 336 6.13 -35.37 26.87
N ARG A 337 6.98 -34.86 27.77
CA ARG A 337 7.67 -33.56 27.58
C ARG A 337 8.56 -33.57 26.34
N ASP A 338 9.30 -34.65 26.17
CA ASP A 338 10.23 -34.78 25.03
C ASP A 338 9.45 -34.84 23.71
N ALA A 339 8.31 -35.57 23.68
CA ALA A 339 7.43 -35.61 22.51
C ALA A 339 6.82 -34.24 22.20
N LEU A 340 6.34 -33.50 23.20
CA LEU A 340 5.79 -32.15 22.98
C LEU A 340 6.87 -31.13 22.58
N SER A 341 8.11 -31.26 23.11
CA SER A 341 9.23 -30.44 22.71
C SER A 341 9.59 -30.70 21.24
N ALA A 342 9.76 -31.99 20.87
CA ALA A 342 10.06 -32.37 19.49
C ALA A 342 8.94 -31.93 18.51
N LEU A 343 7.69 -32.03 18.91
CA LEU A 343 6.55 -31.58 18.12
C LEU A 343 6.59 -30.04 17.94
N SER A 344 6.93 -29.30 19.00
CA SER A 344 7.11 -27.85 18.91
C SER A 344 8.25 -27.48 17.96
N GLU A 345 9.38 -28.17 18.01
CA GLU A 345 10.50 -27.98 17.08
C GLU A 345 10.09 -28.26 15.64
N ALA A 346 9.35 -29.35 15.38
CA ALA A 346 8.86 -29.67 14.05
C ALA A 346 7.87 -28.62 13.53
N ARG A 347 6.96 -28.13 14.37
CA ARG A 347 5.99 -27.08 14.02
C ARG A 347 6.63 -25.72 13.77
N THR A 348 7.69 -25.39 14.49
CA THR A 348 8.37 -24.09 14.36
C THR A 348 9.58 -24.13 13.42
N ALA A 349 9.87 -25.28 12.83
CA ALA A 349 10.95 -25.40 11.85
C ALA A 349 10.68 -24.49 10.65
N PRO A 350 11.59 -23.56 10.33
CA PRO A 350 11.39 -22.67 9.19
C PRO A 350 11.40 -23.48 7.89
N PRO A 351 10.58 -23.10 6.90
CA PRO A 351 10.61 -23.74 5.58
C PRO A 351 11.97 -23.54 4.91
N VAL A 352 12.46 -24.58 4.25
CA VAL A 352 13.68 -24.48 3.44
C VAL A 352 13.36 -23.72 2.16
N ARG A 353 13.97 -22.55 1.98
CA ARG A 353 13.78 -21.68 0.80
C ARG A 353 15.10 -21.52 0.06
N ARG A 354 15.03 -21.47 -1.26
CA ARG A 354 16.20 -21.21 -2.11
C ARG A 354 16.65 -19.77 -1.98
N GLU A 355 17.94 -19.58 -1.89
CA GLU A 355 18.61 -18.28 -1.98
C GLU A 355 19.48 -18.28 -3.25
N LEU A 356 19.19 -17.36 -4.18
CA LEU A 356 19.96 -17.21 -5.41
C LEU A 356 20.91 -16.02 -5.30
N PRO A 357 22.01 -16.01 -6.12
CA PRO A 357 22.95 -14.90 -6.13
C PRO A 357 22.26 -13.57 -6.41
N VAL A 358 22.67 -12.53 -5.69
CA VAL A 358 22.16 -11.17 -5.90
C VAL A 358 22.57 -10.69 -7.30
N PRO A 359 21.61 -10.28 -8.16
CA PRO A 359 21.96 -9.74 -9.47
C PRO A 359 22.83 -8.48 -9.32
N PRO A 360 23.77 -8.23 -10.24
CA PRO A 360 24.59 -7.03 -10.22
C PRO A 360 23.71 -5.77 -10.25
N LEU A 361 24.30 -4.64 -9.85
CA LEU A 361 23.62 -3.34 -9.99
C LEU A 361 23.36 -3.09 -11.49
N PRO A 362 22.22 -2.48 -11.83
CA PRO A 362 21.93 -2.10 -13.21
C PRO A 362 23.00 -1.14 -13.74
N GLU A 363 23.39 -1.29 -15.00
CA GLU A 363 24.33 -0.39 -15.66
C GLU A 363 23.71 0.98 -15.96
N ASP A 364 24.50 2.04 -15.84
CA ASP A 364 24.07 3.43 -16.11
C ASP A 364 24.15 3.74 -17.62
N THR A 365 23.21 3.17 -18.39
CA THR A 365 23.25 3.21 -19.88
C THR A 365 22.49 4.38 -20.49
N CYS A 366 21.69 5.10 -19.71
CA CYS A 366 20.79 6.16 -20.20
C CYS A 366 21.05 7.51 -19.53
N ARG A 367 22.23 7.70 -18.95
CA ARG A 367 22.64 8.98 -18.38
C ARG A 367 22.82 10.02 -19.48
N ALA A 368 22.16 11.17 -19.34
CA ALA A 368 22.28 12.28 -20.27
C ALA A 368 23.21 13.38 -19.71
N ASP A 369 23.92 14.08 -20.60
CA ASP A 369 24.78 15.20 -20.22
C ASP A 369 23.97 16.41 -19.75
N ALA A 370 22.82 16.66 -20.39
CA ALA A 370 21.85 17.69 -19.99
C ALA A 370 20.43 17.24 -20.34
N PRO A 371 19.43 17.59 -19.50
CA PRO A 371 18.05 17.23 -19.76
C PRO A 371 17.41 18.11 -20.84
N GLN A 372 16.54 17.50 -21.65
CA GLN A 372 15.59 18.22 -22.49
C GLN A 372 14.38 18.66 -21.64
N PHE A 373 13.83 19.82 -21.93
CA PHE A 373 12.65 20.31 -21.22
C PHE A 373 11.36 19.69 -21.77
N THR A 374 10.52 19.23 -20.86
CA THR A 374 9.16 18.73 -21.13
C THR A 374 8.15 19.56 -20.35
N LEU A 375 6.95 19.67 -20.87
CA LEU A 375 5.87 20.42 -20.26
C LEU A 375 4.71 19.49 -19.92
N SER A 376 4.09 19.72 -18.75
CA SER A 376 2.77 19.18 -18.41
C SER A 376 1.84 20.37 -18.18
N LEU A 377 0.81 20.49 -19.00
CA LEU A 377 -0.21 21.54 -18.92
C LEU A 377 -1.49 20.94 -18.31
N HIS A 378 -2.09 21.65 -17.38
CA HIS A 378 -3.34 21.20 -16.75
C HIS A 378 -4.57 21.51 -17.62
N ARG A 379 -4.46 22.50 -18.52
CA ARG A 379 -5.56 22.97 -19.38
C ARG A 379 -5.04 23.33 -20.77
N ALA A 380 -5.87 23.15 -21.79
CA ALA A 380 -5.51 23.48 -23.16
C ALA A 380 -5.22 24.98 -23.35
N GLU A 381 -5.91 25.86 -22.62
CA GLU A 381 -5.76 27.32 -22.70
C GLU A 381 -4.37 27.81 -22.22
N GLN A 382 -3.58 26.95 -21.57
CA GLN A 382 -2.19 27.27 -21.22
C GLN A 382 -1.24 27.16 -22.42
N LEU A 383 -1.67 26.50 -23.49
CA LEU A 383 -0.93 26.42 -24.73
C LEU A 383 -0.94 27.76 -25.48
N SER A 384 0.21 28.23 -25.95
CA SER A 384 0.35 29.46 -26.72
C SER A 384 1.51 29.38 -27.70
N ASP A 385 1.48 30.22 -28.74
CA ASP A 385 2.60 30.34 -29.67
C ASP A 385 3.90 30.74 -28.98
N GLY A 386 3.80 31.57 -27.92
CA GLY A 386 4.95 31.97 -27.12
C GLY A 386 5.57 30.81 -26.34
N LEU A 387 4.76 29.86 -25.88
CA LEU A 387 5.21 28.64 -25.22
C LEU A 387 5.86 27.67 -26.23
N LEU A 388 5.21 27.48 -27.39
CA LEU A 388 5.72 26.65 -28.48
C LEU A 388 7.01 27.18 -29.09
N ALA A 389 7.21 28.51 -29.14
CA ALA A 389 8.44 29.12 -29.60
C ALA A 389 9.67 28.78 -28.76
N CYS A 390 9.49 28.35 -27.50
CA CYS A 390 10.55 27.88 -26.63
C CYS A 390 11.00 26.42 -26.91
N SER A 391 10.41 25.76 -27.91
CA SER A 391 10.79 24.42 -28.41
C SER A 391 10.88 23.35 -27.35
N PRO A 392 9.79 23.04 -26.62
CA PRO A 392 9.77 21.91 -25.70
C PRO A 392 9.90 20.59 -26.46
N ALA A 393 10.61 19.61 -25.90
CA ALA A 393 10.74 18.26 -26.49
C ALA A 393 9.42 17.48 -26.45
N ARG A 394 8.61 17.70 -25.40
CA ARG A 394 7.32 17.05 -25.20
C ARG A 394 6.35 17.97 -24.47
N ILE A 395 5.09 17.93 -24.89
CA ILE A 395 3.97 18.54 -24.16
C ILE A 395 2.97 17.46 -23.78
N SER A 396 2.61 17.41 -22.52
CA SER A 396 1.60 16.50 -21.98
C SER A 396 0.33 17.28 -21.61
N LEU A 397 -0.83 16.74 -21.96
CA LEU A 397 -2.16 17.22 -21.55
C LEU A 397 -2.94 16.08 -20.89
N PRO A 398 -3.80 16.37 -19.91
CA PRO A 398 -4.72 15.39 -19.35
C PRO A 398 -5.57 14.73 -20.44
N LEU A 399 -5.79 13.44 -20.34
CA LEU A 399 -6.53 12.67 -21.35
C LEU A 399 -7.98 13.16 -21.52
N ASP A 400 -8.61 13.60 -20.43
CA ASP A 400 -9.96 14.19 -20.48
C ASP A 400 -10.00 15.58 -21.14
N VAL A 401 -8.90 16.33 -21.11
CA VAL A 401 -8.73 17.56 -21.90
C VAL A 401 -8.58 17.23 -23.38
N LEU A 402 -7.66 16.29 -23.72
CA LEU A 402 -7.46 15.84 -25.10
C LEU A 402 -8.73 15.29 -25.73
N ALA A 403 -9.60 14.66 -24.96
CA ALA A 403 -10.89 14.11 -25.43
C ALA A 403 -11.84 15.18 -26.00
N HIS A 404 -11.62 16.46 -25.71
CA HIS A 404 -12.43 17.58 -26.16
C HIS A 404 -11.73 18.48 -27.19
N GLU A 405 -10.44 18.23 -27.46
CA GLU A 405 -9.70 18.94 -28.47
C GLU A 405 -10.02 18.43 -29.88
N THR A 406 -9.95 19.31 -30.87
CA THR A 406 -10.21 18.97 -32.28
C THR A 406 -8.94 18.95 -33.11
N ALA A 407 -7.89 19.61 -32.67
CA ALA A 407 -6.59 19.65 -33.31
C ALA A 407 -5.49 20.02 -32.32
N LEU A 408 -4.28 19.56 -32.57
CA LEU A 408 -3.07 19.95 -31.83
C LEU A 408 -2.06 20.59 -32.80
N PRO A 409 -1.36 21.67 -32.39
CA PRO A 409 -0.32 22.29 -33.23
C PRO A 409 0.79 21.27 -33.52
N GLN A 410 1.03 21.00 -34.79
CA GLN A 410 2.09 20.08 -35.20
C GLN A 410 3.40 20.87 -35.40
N ARG A 411 4.49 20.42 -34.79
CA ARG A 411 5.84 20.98 -34.96
C ARG A 411 6.83 19.83 -35.06
N GLU A 412 7.84 20.01 -35.90
CA GLU A 412 8.92 19.04 -36.04
C GLU A 412 9.66 18.84 -34.71
N GLY A 413 9.82 17.56 -34.30
CA GLY A 413 10.48 17.18 -33.04
C GLY A 413 9.64 17.32 -31.78
N LEU A 414 8.43 17.88 -31.83
CA LEU A 414 7.52 17.95 -30.68
C LEU A 414 6.74 16.64 -30.51
N ILE A 415 6.82 16.06 -29.31
CA ILE A 415 6.04 14.88 -28.92
C ILE A 415 4.80 15.33 -28.13
N TRP A 416 3.61 15.00 -28.63
CA TRP A 416 2.37 15.11 -27.86
C TRP A 416 2.15 13.87 -27.01
N CYS A 417 1.78 14.07 -25.74
CA CYS A 417 1.65 13.01 -24.76
C CYS A 417 0.32 13.14 -23.99
N ALA A 418 -0.38 12.04 -23.83
CA ALA A 418 -1.58 11.95 -22.98
C ALA A 418 -1.17 11.67 -21.52
N GLU A 419 -1.61 12.52 -20.59
CA GLU A 419 -1.50 12.27 -19.15
C GLU A 419 -2.74 11.52 -18.70
N LEU A 420 -2.59 10.23 -18.32
CA LEU A 420 -3.72 9.42 -17.87
C LEU A 420 -4.20 9.86 -16.48
N PRO A 421 -5.50 9.71 -16.19
CA PRO A 421 -6.04 10.02 -14.87
C PRO A 421 -5.30 9.24 -13.77
N ARG A 422 -4.78 9.91 -12.76
CA ARG A 422 -4.04 9.26 -11.65
C ARG A 422 -4.84 8.15 -10.98
N VAL A 423 -6.15 8.31 -10.90
CA VAL A 423 -7.10 7.33 -10.35
C VAL A 423 -8.25 7.14 -11.32
N TRP A 424 -8.50 5.90 -11.67
CA TRP A 424 -9.58 5.45 -12.52
C TRP A 424 -10.09 4.07 -12.03
N ARG A 425 -11.19 3.56 -12.56
CA ARG A 425 -11.80 2.28 -12.18
C ARG A 425 -11.95 1.39 -13.41
N ASP A 426 -12.07 0.09 -13.22
CA ASP A 426 -12.27 -0.85 -14.33
C ASP A 426 -13.49 -0.46 -15.19
N ARG A 427 -14.56 0.06 -14.59
CA ARG A 427 -15.73 0.60 -15.30
C ARG A 427 -15.44 1.79 -16.21
N ASP A 428 -14.33 2.48 -16.03
CA ASP A 428 -13.93 3.62 -16.86
C ASP A 428 -13.11 3.19 -18.08
N GLU A 429 -12.71 1.91 -18.19
CA GLU A 429 -11.76 1.41 -19.20
C GLU A 429 -12.21 1.71 -20.63
N ASP A 430 -13.45 1.39 -20.99
CA ASP A 430 -13.96 1.61 -22.35
C ASP A 430 -13.98 3.10 -22.73
N LEU A 431 -14.25 3.97 -21.77
CA LEU A 431 -14.22 5.41 -21.99
C LEU A 431 -12.77 5.88 -22.23
N LEU A 432 -11.83 5.46 -21.37
CA LEU A 432 -10.44 5.84 -21.49
C LEU A 432 -9.84 5.32 -22.80
N ARG A 433 -10.20 4.11 -23.25
CA ARG A 433 -9.78 3.59 -24.55
C ARG A 433 -10.27 4.46 -25.71
N ARG A 434 -11.55 4.84 -25.73
CA ARG A 434 -12.09 5.77 -26.75
C ARG A 434 -11.36 7.11 -26.75
N TRP A 435 -11.02 7.63 -25.59
CA TRP A 435 -10.26 8.88 -25.48
C TRP A 435 -8.81 8.74 -25.94
N LEU A 436 -8.18 7.61 -25.68
CA LEU A 436 -6.84 7.31 -26.21
C LEU A 436 -6.84 7.20 -27.72
N ASP A 437 -7.83 6.56 -28.32
CA ASP A 437 -7.99 6.47 -29.78
C ASP A 437 -8.19 7.86 -30.39
N HIS A 438 -9.00 8.69 -29.77
CA HIS A 438 -9.19 10.08 -30.18
C HIS A 438 -7.89 10.89 -30.06
N ALA A 439 -7.19 10.81 -28.93
CA ALA A 439 -5.91 11.48 -28.74
C ALA A 439 -4.87 11.04 -29.80
N ALA A 440 -4.80 9.74 -30.10
CA ALA A 440 -3.93 9.24 -31.18
C ALA A 440 -4.31 9.84 -32.55
N SER A 441 -5.59 10.02 -32.86
CA SER A 441 -6.06 10.68 -34.09
C SER A 441 -5.65 12.17 -34.19
N LEU A 442 -5.40 12.82 -33.06
CA LEU A 442 -4.86 14.19 -32.98
C LEU A 442 -3.32 14.26 -33.13
N GLY A 443 -2.64 13.12 -33.26
CA GLY A 443 -1.19 13.05 -33.36
C GLY A 443 -0.47 12.86 -32.02
N VAL A 444 -1.18 12.45 -30.95
CA VAL A 444 -0.54 12.02 -29.71
C VAL A 444 0.17 10.69 -29.95
N THR A 445 1.45 10.62 -29.57
CA THR A 445 2.30 9.43 -29.80
C THR A 445 2.83 8.79 -28.52
N ALA A 446 2.58 9.40 -27.36
CA ALA A 446 3.03 8.89 -26.06
C ALA A 446 1.93 9.03 -24.99
N ALA A 447 2.05 8.26 -23.91
CA ALA A 447 1.17 8.35 -22.76
C ALA A 447 1.95 8.21 -21.43
N LEU A 448 1.60 9.02 -20.42
CA LEU A 448 2.13 8.97 -19.06
C LEU A 448 1.32 8.01 -18.21
N ALA A 449 1.96 6.96 -17.73
CA ALA A 449 1.39 5.94 -16.85
C ALA A 449 1.77 6.21 -15.39
N GLY A 450 0.80 6.55 -14.54
CA GLY A 450 0.98 6.86 -13.12
C GLY A 450 0.78 5.69 -12.16
N ASN A 451 0.35 4.52 -12.66
CA ASN A 451 0.20 3.26 -11.89
C ASN A 451 0.26 2.04 -12.82
N LEU A 452 0.40 0.83 -12.25
CA LEU A 452 0.49 -0.41 -13.05
C LEU A 452 -0.78 -0.71 -13.85
N GLY A 453 -1.95 -0.31 -13.36
CA GLY A 453 -3.22 -0.52 -14.08
C GLY A 453 -3.29 0.19 -15.44
N HIS A 454 -2.45 1.20 -15.66
CA HIS A 454 -2.35 1.86 -16.97
C HIS A 454 -1.65 0.99 -18.03
N LEU A 455 -0.80 0.05 -17.64
CA LEU A 455 -0.04 -0.76 -18.60
C LEU A 455 -0.95 -1.63 -19.48
N PRO A 456 -1.90 -2.43 -18.94
CA PRO A 456 -2.82 -3.18 -19.79
C PRO A 456 -3.77 -2.26 -20.58
N LEU A 457 -4.13 -1.09 -20.06
CA LEU A 457 -4.94 -0.12 -20.80
C LEU A 457 -4.21 0.42 -22.04
N LEU A 458 -2.88 0.59 -21.97
CA LEU A 458 -2.05 1.12 -23.04
C LEU A 458 -1.55 0.05 -24.03
N ARG A 459 -1.68 -1.24 -23.70
CA ARG A 459 -1.28 -2.31 -24.63
C ARG A 459 -2.13 -2.28 -25.90
N GLY A 460 -1.46 -2.36 -27.04
CA GLY A 460 -2.11 -2.36 -28.36
C GLY A 460 -2.51 -0.98 -28.88
N THR A 461 -2.33 0.11 -28.13
CA THR A 461 -2.64 1.49 -28.60
C THR A 461 -1.60 2.05 -29.57
N GLY A 462 -0.41 1.48 -29.66
CA GLY A 462 0.71 2.03 -30.42
C GLY A 462 1.41 3.22 -29.77
N LEU A 463 0.93 3.68 -28.61
CA LEU A 463 1.52 4.80 -27.88
C LEU A 463 2.79 4.38 -27.13
N THR A 464 3.81 5.23 -27.14
CA THR A 464 4.99 5.07 -26.28
C THR A 464 4.62 5.28 -24.81
N VAL A 465 4.84 4.27 -23.97
CA VAL A 465 4.50 4.34 -22.54
C VAL A 465 5.63 4.99 -21.75
N LEU A 466 5.30 6.05 -21.03
CA LEU A 466 6.22 6.79 -20.17
C LEU A 466 5.73 6.70 -18.71
N GLY A 467 6.65 6.45 -17.78
CA GLY A 467 6.31 6.41 -16.36
C GLY A 467 6.15 7.80 -15.75
N ASP A 468 5.05 8.03 -15.07
CA ASP A 468 4.81 9.29 -14.36
C ASP A 468 5.23 9.21 -12.88
N TYR A 469 5.27 10.36 -12.19
CA TYR A 469 5.66 10.48 -10.77
C TYR A 469 4.82 9.63 -9.81
N GLY A 470 3.60 9.25 -10.17
CA GLY A 470 2.74 8.36 -9.40
C GLY A 470 3.31 6.95 -9.18
N LEU A 471 4.25 6.50 -10.04
CA LEU A 471 4.99 5.25 -9.85
C LEU A 471 6.04 5.33 -8.75
N ASN A 472 6.30 6.49 -8.20
CA ASN A 472 7.16 6.74 -7.03
C ASN A 472 8.56 6.07 -7.12
N VAL A 473 9.26 6.29 -8.24
CA VAL A 473 10.58 5.70 -8.52
C VAL A 473 11.65 6.29 -7.60
N PHE A 474 12.28 5.46 -6.78
CA PHE A 474 13.26 5.88 -5.76
C PHE A 474 14.68 5.36 -5.97
N ASN A 475 14.90 4.42 -6.90
CA ASN A 475 16.18 3.74 -7.11
C ASN A 475 16.33 3.21 -8.53
N GLY A 476 17.58 2.87 -8.92
CA GLY A 476 17.90 2.36 -10.25
C GLY A 476 17.28 0.99 -10.54
N ARG A 477 17.03 0.15 -9.53
CA ARG A 477 16.34 -1.14 -9.73
C ARG A 477 14.86 -0.96 -10.03
N SER A 478 14.22 0.09 -9.50
CA SER A 478 12.85 0.46 -9.90
C SER A 478 12.80 0.91 -11.36
N LEU A 479 13.83 1.66 -11.85
CA LEU A 479 13.95 1.99 -13.28
C LEU A 479 14.12 0.74 -14.13
N ALA A 480 14.94 -0.23 -13.69
CA ALA A 480 15.13 -1.50 -14.38
C ALA A 480 13.83 -2.31 -14.46
N TYR A 481 13.10 -2.41 -13.34
CA TYR A 481 11.79 -3.07 -13.31
C TYR A 481 10.80 -2.45 -14.31
N LEU A 482 10.73 -1.11 -14.35
CA LEU A 482 9.84 -0.42 -15.27
C LEU A 482 10.29 -0.57 -16.75
N LYS A 483 11.60 -0.63 -17.00
CA LYS A 483 12.14 -0.96 -18.33
C LYS A 483 11.70 -2.36 -18.77
N ASP A 484 11.78 -3.35 -17.89
CA ASP A 484 11.33 -4.72 -18.16
C ASP A 484 9.82 -4.77 -18.44
N LYS A 485 9.03 -3.82 -17.89
CA LYS A 485 7.61 -3.61 -18.20
C LYS A 485 7.35 -2.88 -19.53
N GLY A 486 8.38 -2.47 -20.25
CA GLY A 486 8.26 -1.84 -21.56
C GLY A 486 8.10 -0.32 -21.55
N LEU A 487 8.39 0.35 -20.43
CA LEU A 487 8.38 1.82 -20.39
C LEU A 487 9.61 2.38 -21.11
N ALA A 488 9.42 3.49 -21.83
CA ALA A 488 10.48 4.17 -22.57
C ALA A 488 11.22 5.24 -21.72
N SER A 489 10.60 5.74 -20.67
CA SER A 489 11.19 6.63 -19.67
C SER A 489 10.39 6.58 -18.36
N ALA A 490 10.95 7.12 -17.27
CA ALA A 490 10.19 7.25 -16.02
C ALA A 490 10.57 8.52 -15.24
N CYS A 491 9.54 9.13 -14.62
CA CYS A 491 9.71 10.24 -13.69
C CYS A 491 10.14 9.72 -12.32
N VAL A 492 11.26 10.21 -11.80
CA VAL A 492 11.72 9.88 -10.45
C VAL A 492 10.93 10.65 -9.41
N SER A 493 10.87 10.11 -8.19
CA SER A 493 10.13 10.73 -7.09
C SER A 493 10.71 12.10 -6.72
N PHE A 494 9.83 13.09 -6.56
CA PHE A 494 10.19 14.42 -6.06
C PHE A 494 10.50 14.46 -4.55
N GLU A 495 10.46 13.32 -3.88
CA GLU A 495 10.94 13.15 -2.50
C GLU A 495 12.45 12.88 -2.44
N LEU A 496 13.12 12.63 -3.57
CA LEU A 496 14.56 12.39 -3.65
C LEU A 496 15.37 13.68 -3.57
N ARG A 497 16.57 13.58 -2.98
CA ARG A 497 17.57 14.65 -3.03
C ARG A 497 18.36 14.62 -4.34
N PHE A 498 18.92 15.76 -4.74
CA PHE A 498 19.82 15.86 -5.90
C PHE A 498 20.93 14.79 -5.90
N ALA A 499 21.58 14.58 -4.75
CA ALA A 499 22.63 13.57 -4.65
C ALA A 499 22.10 12.15 -4.92
N GLN A 500 20.90 11.82 -4.44
CA GLN A 500 20.29 10.51 -4.68
C GLN A 500 19.91 10.32 -6.16
N ILE A 501 19.37 11.36 -6.80
CA ILE A 501 19.07 11.32 -8.24
C ILE A 501 20.36 11.22 -9.06
N ARG A 502 21.40 12.00 -8.72
CA ARG A 502 22.70 11.96 -9.41
C ARG A 502 23.34 10.58 -9.36
N ASP A 503 23.35 9.97 -8.16
CA ASP A 503 24.04 8.70 -7.89
C ASP A 503 23.24 7.47 -8.35
N MET A 504 21.93 7.63 -8.62
CA MET A 504 21.04 6.56 -9.14
C MET A 504 21.48 6.11 -10.53
N PRO A 505 21.66 4.81 -10.81
CA PRO A 505 21.88 4.30 -12.17
C PRO A 505 20.69 4.57 -13.09
N LYS A 506 20.95 5.20 -14.27
CA LYS A 506 19.93 5.51 -15.29
C LYS A 506 19.92 4.40 -16.34
N VAL A 507 19.23 3.30 -16.06
CA VAL A 507 19.04 2.18 -16.99
C VAL A 507 17.88 2.40 -17.95
N LEU A 508 17.09 3.42 -17.67
CA LEU A 508 15.97 3.93 -18.42
C LEU A 508 16.09 5.47 -18.42
N PRO A 509 15.77 6.18 -19.52
CA PRO A 509 15.73 7.64 -19.53
C PRO A 509 14.91 8.17 -18.35
N ALA A 510 15.56 8.93 -17.46
CA ALA A 510 14.93 9.43 -16.24
C ALA A 510 14.48 10.88 -16.42
N GLU A 511 13.33 11.22 -15.84
CA GLU A 511 12.75 12.55 -15.80
C GLU A 511 12.61 13.02 -14.35
N ALA A 512 12.67 14.33 -14.09
CA ALA A 512 12.29 14.91 -12.81
C ALA A 512 11.44 16.18 -13.02
N ILE A 513 10.51 16.43 -12.09
CA ILE A 513 9.76 17.69 -12.05
C ILE A 513 10.67 18.77 -11.48
N VAL A 514 10.94 19.81 -12.26
CA VAL A 514 11.83 20.91 -11.86
C VAL A 514 11.09 22.22 -11.62
N TYR A 515 9.85 22.33 -12.11
CA TYR A 515 8.95 23.46 -11.89
C TYR A 515 7.54 22.99 -11.58
N GLY A 516 6.85 23.78 -10.78
CA GLY A 516 5.40 23.75 -10.58
C GLY A 516 4.97 23.43 -9.17
N ARG A 517 3.67 23.49 -8.92
CA ARG A 517 3.10 23.10 -7.64
C ARG A 517 3.08 21.59 -7.55
N LEU A 518 3.90 21.04 -6.63
CA LEU A 518 3.94 19.59 -6.43
C LEU A 518 2.61 19.10 -5.83
N PRO A 519 2.08 17.96 -6.31
CA PRO A 519 0.84 17.40 -5.78
C PRO A 519 1.05 16.87 -4.35
N LEU A 520 0.19 17.32 -3.45
CA LEU A 520 0.20 16.89 -2.05
C LEU A 520 -0.70 15.67 -1.81
N MET A 521 -1.91 15.70 -2.39
CA MET A 521 -2.91 14.65 -2.27
C MET A 521 -3.78 14.57 -3.53
N ILE A 522 -4.30 13.38 -3.79
CA ILE A 522 -5.51 13.17 -4.59
C ILE A 522 -6.54 12.49 -3.70
N THR A 523 -7.77 13.04 -3.63
CA THR A 523 -8.79 12.58 -2.69
C THR A 523 -9.99 12.00 -3.43
N GLU A 524 -10.48 10.83 -3.02
CA GLU A 524 -11.73 10.26 -3.54
C GLU A 524 -12.92 11.11 -3.12
N ASN A 525 -12.90 11.64 -1.90
CA ASN A 525 -13.93 12.52 -1.39
C ASN A 525 -13.71 13.96 -1.87
N CYS A 526 -14.57 14.48 -2.74
CA CYS A 526 -14.42 15.80 -3.33
C CYS A 526 -14.61 16.93 -2.29
N LEU A 527 -13.52 17.68 -2.03
CA LEU A 527 -13.51 18.78 -1.07
C LEU A 527 -14.43 19.94 -1.50
N VAL A 528 -14.46 20.22 -2.80
CA VAL A 528 -15.28 21.31 -3.35
C VAL A 528 -16.77 20.98 -3.22
N GLN A 529 -17.16 19.74 -3.51
CA GLN A 529 -18.54 19.27 -3.30
C GLN A 529 -18.95 19.38 -1.83
N ASN A 530 -18.08 18.97 -0.92
CA ASN A 530 -18.37 19.03 0.52
C ASN A 530 -18.59 20.45 1.03
N ALA A 531 -17.93 21.45 0.45
CA ALA A 531 -17.97 22.83 0.92
C ALA A 531 -18.98 23.70 0.14
N ALA A 532 -19.02 23.59 -1.20
CA ALA A 532 -19.78 24.46 -2.07
C ALA A 532 -21.09 23.84 -2.58
N GLY A 533 -21.38 22.58 -2.24
CA GLY A 533 -22.65 21.93 -2.61
C GLY A 533 -22.78 21.67 -4.11
N CYS A 534 -21.75 21.14 -4.75
CA CYS A 534 -21.83 20.70 -6.14
C CYS A 534 -22.97 19.67 -6.30
N ARG A 535 -23.92 19.95 -7.17
CA ARG A 535 -25.14 19.13 -7.39
C ARG A 535 -24.96 18.05 -8.47
N ARG A 536 -23.76 17.84 -8.99
CA ARG A 536 -23.55 16.89 -10.08
C ARG A 536 -23.61 15.45 -9.58
N ASP A 537 -24.39 14.65 -10.30
CA ASP A 537 -24.33 13.21 -10.24
C ASP A 537 -22.95 12.76 -10.72
N ARG A 538 -22.39 11.78 -10.03
CA ARG A 538 -21.04 11.26 -10.31
C ARG A 538 -20.95 10.43 -11.60
N GLU A 539 -21.99 10.41 -12.40
CA GLU A 539 -22.10 9.60 -13.61
C GLU A 539 -21.35 10.15 -14.83
N GLY A 540 -20.79 11.34 -14.75
CA GLY A 540 -19.96 11.88 -15.84
C GLY A 540 -18.50 12.04 -15.41
N PRO A 541 -17.54 11.41 -16.10
CA PRO A 541 -16.15 11.37 -15.65
C PRO A 541 -15.35 12.64 -15.92
N ALA A 542 -15.77 13.47 -16.89
CA ALA A 542 -15.05 14.67 -17.27
C ALA A 542 -15.21 15.78 -16.24
N VAL A 543 -14.13 16.57 -16.04
CA VAL A 543 -14.22 17.82 -15.28
C VAL A 543 -15.24 18.74 -15.96
N PRO A 544 -16.30 19.16 -15.25
CA PRO A 544 -17.37 19.95 -15.88
C PRO A 544 -16.88 21.25 -16.50
N ALA A 545 -17.48 21.65 -17.61
CA ALA A 545 -17.22 22.94 -18.24
C ALA A 545 -17.63 24.13 -17.37
N ASP A 546 -18.58 23.92 -16.45
CA ASP A 546 -19.12 24.90 -15.49
C ASP A 546 -19.17 24.34 -14.07
N GLY A 547 -19.36 25.18 -13.08
CA GLY A 547 -19.51 24.79 -11.68
C GLY A 547 -18.38 25.28 -10.76
N PRO A 548 -18.53 25.05 -9.42
CA PRO A 548 -17.64 25.65 -8.43
C PRO A 548 -16.17 25.15 -8.53
N CYS A 549 -15.93 24.00 -9.13
CA CYS A 549 -14.58 23.46 -9.32
C CYS A 549 -13.78 24.16 -10.45
N ARG A 550 -14.44 24.96 -11.30
CA ARG A 550 -13.75 25.78 -12.31
C ARG A 550 -13.22 27.10 -11.78
N SER A 551 -13.75 27.58 -10.66
CA SER A 551 -13.15 28.72 -9.95
C SER A 551 -12.00 28.25 -9.08
N GLN A 552 -11.00 29.10 -8.89
CA GLN A 552 -9.86 28.79 -8.03
C GLN A 552 -10.32 28.58 -6.58
N GLN A 553 -10.17 27.36 -6.09
CA GLN A 553 -10.46 27.00 -4.70
C GLN A 553 -9.15 26.88 -3.92
N LEU A 554 -9.14 27.39 -2.70
CA LEU A 554 -7.94 27.41 -1.85
C LEU A 554 -8.23 26.80 -0.49
N LEU A 555 -7.45 25.78 -0.13
CA LEU A 555 -7.41 25.25 1.23
C LEU A 555 -6.35 26.04 2.01
N ARG A 556 -6.69 26.57 3.18
CA ARG A 556 -5.75 27.34 4.02
C ARG A 556 -5.48 26.64 5.33
N ASP A 557 -4.21 26.55 5.70
CA ASP A 557 -3.78 26.01 6.99
C ASP A 557 -3.73 27.10 8.08
N ARG A 558 -3.38 26.70 9.28
CA ARG A 558 -3.24 27.58 10.45
C ARG A 558 -2.14 28.66 10.31
N THR A 559 -1.21 28.50 9.38
CA THR A 559 -0.13 29.47 9.11
C THR A 559 -0.52 30.47 8.02
N GLY A 560 -1.69 30.30 7.41
CA GLY A 560 -2.18 31.09 6.28
C GLY A 560 -1.69 30.59 4.92
N ALA A 561 -0.91 29.51 4.87
CA ALA A 561 -0.50 28.91 3.60
C ALA A 561 -1.72 28.44 2.80
N ALA A 562 -1.77 28.82 1.52
CA ALA A 562 -2.89 28.58 0.64
C ALA A 562 -2.55 27.51 -0.41
N PHE A 563 -3.23 26.38 -0.33
CA PHE A 563 -3.05 25.21 -1.18
C PHE A 563 -4.14 25.19 -2.25
N PRO A 564 -3.80 25.40 -3.54
CA PRO A 564 -4.79 25.31 -4.62
C PRO A 564 -5.39 23.92 -4.71
N LEU A 565 -6.71 23.87 -4.94
CA LEU A 565 -7.46 22.66 -5.22
C LEU A 565 -7.74 22.60 -6.72
N LEU A 566 -7.38 21.50 -7.36
CA LEU A 566 -7.65 21.24 -8.75
C LEU A 566 -8.66 20.10 -8.87
N PRO A 567 -9.64 20.21 -9.78
CA PRO A 567 -10.50 19.09 -10.09
C PRO A 567 -9.69 18.00 -10.81
N ALA A 568 -10.04 16.75 -10.54
CA ALA A 568 -9.45 15.59 -11.19
C ALA A 568 -10.55 14.63 -11.67
N PHE A 569 -10.19 13.75 -12.61
CA PHE A 569 -11.08 12.75 -13.20
C PHE A 569 -11.90 12.01 -12.13
N GLY A 570 -13.17 11.76 -12.42
CA GLY A 570 -14.10 11.06 -11.55
C GLY A 570 -14.52 11.88 -10.31
N HIS A 571 -14.62 13.21 -10.43
CA HIS A 571 -15.00 14.14 -9.35
C HIS A 571 -14.09 14.11 -8.12
N ARG A 572 -12.82 13.81 -8.32
CA ARG A 572 -11.77 13.85 -7.28
C ARG A 572 -11.18 15.25 -7.15
N THR A 573 -10.48 15.48 -6.07
CA THR A 573 -9.75 16.74 -5.83
C THR A 573 -8.27 16.47 -5.67
N GLU A 574 -7.43 17.16 -6.45
CA GLU A 574 -6.00 17.27 -6.18
C GLU A 574 -5.69 18.50 -5.34
N ILE A 575 -4.95 18.31 -4.25
CA ILE A 575 -4.41 19.40 -3.43
C ILE A 575 -2.98 19.65 -3.89
N GLN A 576 -2.71 20.90 -4.30
CA GLN A 576 -1.40 21.32 -4.77
C GLN A 576 -0.61 22.03 -3.66
N ASN A 577 0.73 22.00 -3.74
CA ASN A 577 1.56 22.76 -2.80
C ASN A 577 1.26 24.27 -2.87
N SER A 578 1.33 24.93 -1.72
CA SER A 578 1.08 26.38 -1.60
C SER A 578 2.05 27.24 -2.41
N ARG A 579 3.29 26.74 -2.62
CA ARG A 579 4.36 27.42 -3.38
C ARG A 579 4.80 26.55 -4.55
N PRO A 580 5.05 27.15 -5.73
CA PRO A 580 5.64 26.41 -6.83
C PRO A 580 7.10 26.04 -6.53
N LEU A 581 7.51 24.87 -6.96
CA LEU A 581 8.91 24.50 -7.05
C LEU A 581 9.60 25.38 -8.08
N TRP A 582 10.80 25.86 -7.76
CA TRP A 582 11.61 26.65 -8.68
C TRP A 582 13.07 26.21 -8.61
N LEU A 583 13.64 25.82 -9.75
CA LEU A 583 15.02 25.35 -9.86
C LEU A 583 15.78 26.00 -11.05
N ALA A 584 15.21 26.99 -11.76
CA ALA A 584 15.82 27.57 -12.95
C ALA A 584 17.22 28.14 -12.67
N ASP A 585 17.40 28.81 -11.53
CA ASP A 585 18.66 29.40 -11.04
C ASP A 585 19.63 28.41 -10.37
N ARG A 586 19.31 27.12 -10.40
CA ARG A 586 20.13 26.05 -9.81
C ARG A 586 20.71 25.17 -10.93
N PRO A 587 21.97 25.40 -11.33
CA PRO A 587 22.58 24.63 -12.42
C PRO A 587 22.75 23.14 -12.07
N ASP A 588 22.67 22.78 -10.79
CA ASP A 588 22.89 21.43 -10.30
C ASP A 588 21.92 20.41 -10.92
N PHE A 589 20.63 20.78 -11.12
CA PHE A 589 19.65 19.86 -11.69
C PHE A 589 19.99 19.44 -13.12
N ARG A 590 20.74 20.27 -13.87
CA ARG A 590 21.17 19.96 -15.24
C ARG A 590 22.26 18.89 -15.31
N ARG A 591 22.90 18.58 -14.18
CA ARG A 591 24.03 17.63 -14.06
C ARG A 591 23.66 16.33 -13.33
N LEU A 592 22.37 16.05 -13.15
CA LEU A 592 21.89 14.86 -12.45
C LEU A 592 21.87 13.60 -13.34
N GLY A 593 22.21 13.72 -14.62
CA GLY A 593 22.12 12.62 -15.59
C GLY A 593 20.69 12.32 -16.04
N LEU A 594 19.77 13.29 -15.90
CA LEU A 594 18.39 13.18 -16.34
C LEU A 594 18.29 13.38 -17.85
N ALA A 595 17.45 12.59 -18.52
CA ALA A 595 17.09 12.79 -19.92
C ALA A 595 16.09 13.94 -20.09
N PHE A 596 15.20 14.12 -19.10
CA PHE A 596 14.14 15.12 -19.18
C PHE A 596 13.98 15.89 -17.86
N ALA A 597 13.63 17.18 -17.99
CA ALA A 597 13.29 18.09 -16.91
C ALA A 597 11.89 18.66 -17.15
N ARG A 598 10.92 18.27 -16.32
CA ARG A 598 9.51 18.61 -16.52
C ARG A 598 9.13 19.91 -15.83
N LEU A 599 8.52 20.83 -16.58
CA LEU A 599 7.79 21.97 -16.03
C LEU A 599 6.29 21.60 -15.97
N ARG A 600 5.74 21.53 -14.75
CA ARG A 600 4.34 21.19 -14.52
C ARG A 600 3.53 22.45 -14.21
N PHE A 601 2.77 22.91 -15.19
CA PHE A 601 1.89 24.06 -15.07
C PHE A 601 0.50 23.63 -14.55
N THR A 602 -0.04 24.39 -13.62
CA THR A 602 -1.31 24.08 -12.96
C THR A 602 -2.27 25.28 -12.97
N THR A 603 -1.92 26.35 -12.26
CA THR A 603 -2.75 27.55 -12.08
C THR A 603 -2.33 28.70 -12.98
N GLU A 604 -1.19 28.60 -13.62
CA GLU A 604 -0.56 29.62 -14.44
C GLU A 604 -1.38 29.90 -15.71
N SER A 605 -1.40 31.16 -16.14
CA SER A 605 -1.93 31.57 -17.45
C SER A 605 -0.98 31.20 -18.59
N ALA A 606 -1.45 31.25 -19.84
CA ALA A 606 -0.63 30.99 -21.02
C ALA A 606 0.61 31.90 -21.11
N ALA A 607 0.44 33.19 -20.76
CA ALA A 607 1.55 34.16 -20.74
C ALA A 607 2.58 33.82 -19.66
N GLU A 608 2.13 33.46 -18.45
CA GLU A 608 3.02 33.04 -17.37
C GLU A 608 3.75 31.74 -17.73
N CYS A 609 3.08 30.75 -18.35
CA CYS A 609 3.72 29.52 -18.79
C CYS A 609 4.89 29.80 -19.74
N ALA A 610 4.70 30.67 -20.75
CA ALA A 610 5.74 31.04 -21.71
C ALA A 610 6.89 31.79 -21.02
N GLU A 611 6.58 32.71 -20.11
CA GLU A 611 7.61 33.50 -19.40
C GLU A 611 8.44 32.64 -18.45
N ILE A 612 7.79 31.72 -17.71
CA ILE A 612 8.46 30.78 -16.83
C ILE A 612 9.36 29.85 -17.62
N PHE A 613 8.90 29.34 -18.77
CA PHE A 613 9.75 28.47 -19.57
C PHE A 613 11.00 29.23 -20.11
N ARG A 614 10.86 30.48 -20.58
CA ARG A 614 12.03 31.31 -20.93
C ARG A 614 12.98 31.48 -19.74
N ALA A 615 12.44 31.71 -18.53
CA ALA A 615 13.25 31.81 -17.32
C ALA A 615 14.08 30.54 -17.08
N TYR A 616 13.51 29.36 -17.36
CA TYR A 616 14.25 28.08 -17.25
C TYR A 616 15.32 27.92 -18.33
N LEU A 617 15.08 28.39 -19.56
CA LEU A 617 16.09 28.38 -20.61
C LEU A 617 17.26 29.29 -20.26
N GLU A 618 16.98 30.44 -19.68
CA GLU A 618 17.96 31.49 -19.34
C GLU A 618 18.60 31.32 -17.96
N GLY A 619 18.08 30.42 -17.11
CA GLY A 619 18.59 30.20 -15.75
C GLY A 619 18.26 31.35 -14.78
N ARG A 620 17.11 32.01 -14.94
CA ARG A 620 16.71 33.17 -14.13
C ARG A 620 16.19 32.78 -12.75
N PRO A 621 16.40 33.64 -11.72
CA PRO A 621 15.80 33.46 -10.41
C PRO A 621 14.28 33.62 -10.45
N ALA A 622 13.60 33.11 -9.42
CA ALA A 622 12.16 33.28 -9.26
C ALA A 622 11.79 34.74 -9.02
N ALA A 623 10.70 35.19 -9.65
CA ALA A 623 10.17 36.55 -9.44
C ALA A 623 9.24 36.67 -8.21
N GLY A 624 8.83 35.54 -7.58
CA GLY A 624 7.87 35.51 -6.48
C GLY A 624 8.20 34.45 -5.42
N ASP A 625 7.21 34.11 -4.62
CA ASP A 625 7.36 33.10 -3.55
C ASP A 625 7.44 31.70 -4.13
N PHE A 626 8.44 30.93 -3.71
CA PHE A 626 8.74 29.60 -4.25
C PHE A 626 9.27 28.65 -3.17
N THR A 627 9.46 27.39 -3.55
CA THR A 627 10.13 26.35 -2.76
C THR A 627 11.20 25.64 -3.58
N ARG A 628 12.22 25.09 -2.91
CA ARG A 628 13.18 24.11 -3.50
C ARG A 628 12.69 22.67 -3.38
N GLY A 629 11.47 22.47 -2.89
CA GLY A 629 10.91 21.14 -2.65
C GLY A 629 11.72 20.34 -1.64
N LEU A 630 11.95 19.08 -1.96
CA LEU A 630 12.73 18.15 -1.15
C LEU A 630 14.12 17.87 -1.75
N TYR A 631 14.45 18.44 -2.90
CA TYR A 631 15.70 18.17 -3.63
C TYR A 631 16.98 18.48 -2.87
N GLU A 632 16.94 19.43 -1.94
CA GLU A 632 18.08 19.77 -1.08
C GLU A 632 18.07 18.99 0.23
N ARG A 633 16.91 18.89 0.90
CA ARG A 633 16.80 18.32 2.26
C ARG A 633 16.40 16.83 2.27
N GLY A 634 15.66 16.37 1.25
CA GLY A 634 15.10 15.02 1.21
C GLY A 634 13.97 14.78 2.22
N VAL A 635 13.72 13.51 2.49
CA VAL A 635 12.73 13.04 3.49
C VAL A 635 13.38 12.09 4.49
N GLU A 636 12.76 12.03 5.69
CA GLU A 636 13.07 11.05 6.73
C GLU A 636 12.36 9.72 6.47
#